data_7f9b73fa0512c293fee45288c8c4a3ad
#
_entry.id   7f9b73fa0512c293fee45288c8c4a3ad
#
_cell.length_a   1.000
_cell.length_b   1.000
_cell.length_c   1.000
_cell.angle_alpha   90.00
_cell.angle_beta   90.00
_cell.angle_gamma   90.00
#
_symmetry.space_group_name_H-M   'P 1'
#
loop_
_entity.id
_entity.type
_entity.pdbx_description
1 polymer ?
#
loop_
_entity_poly.entity_id
_entity_poly.type
_entity_poly.pdbx_seq_one_letter_code
_entity_poly.pdbx_strand_id
1 'polypeptide(L)'
;MIPEILLPVPHKHFGNPSRKTGTDRRRASAGYHCILLLAAFVMSVFPAQAAKPVPPPAPAVPPVLLSTPKYYFNIDLDSRYQFTGTGQLTEEQAQQANCYRFAFNGDGRLEQIEYRRAGRAAPDSAYGVSQIDLEYEQGIERRWFRDSHSNLRKNNEGVYGEELTLDAAGNPTAITNLDDSGGHMRDENGVVQYVRVLDPSGRVASSRRIGLFGTTITDDSGFFERRWTYDATGRAIEIGNYDDHGDLLDNNNGVALIRSIYTIYPDSLHTIESYFDSTSLATAEKNTGVHQRQRVFDQRGFLIDEAFFDSTGAPTTYVEPGVGDTRVHERKMTYDDLGNLVQEEYFDINGHAVDERGPEIARIDYKYNAENRVSEELFSGDDGKPQINPEVGAAMVRQEYDDHGHIVHQVFLDGQGHPAQHVGYLAAGIRIQVDGDTTTVVLRDDKDHPTKNPVHGYAAFSYKTGDRPLSATNTYYDLHGRRITFIRESIIFPHLHALRGNRTMKWSARLGALGAGLGAVLGGFLALRKSSHTKRRKVYVPNALERFLGWFSVFAILEGSLRFFMTIYWCWIDYQYGNMGWGFNLLEVLFIFFFLYRLYRMTVTMRVLNIEREDMHKLVRDFFAKAGVKAEWVEAHHRYLSTPLDVSVKYFRSKFHAYLAFSARGAKGYDLQRELAAYLRAQTGGILGPVRTKWIATYYPLVAFAYFLLAGTAFYTLFQLVKGYT
;
A
#
# COMPACT_ATOMS: atom_id res chain seq x y z
N MET A 1 12.43 -10.96 -6.96
CA MET A 1 12.48 -9.62 -7.53
C MET A 1 13.93 -9.34 -7.84
N ILE A 2 14.27 -8.97 -9.05
CA ILE A 2 15.46 -8.15 -9.09
C ILE A 2 14.99 -6.93 -8.32
N PRO A 3 15.57 -6.54 -7.17
CA PRO A 3 15.40 -5.20 -6.72
C PRO A 3 15.59 -4.37 -7.99
N GLU A 4 14.69 -3.45 -8.32
CA GLU A 4 15.08 -2.34 -9.20
C GLU A 4 16.50 -2.09 -8.78
N ILE A 5 17.48 -2.16 -9.67
CA ILE A 5 18.87 -2.00 -9.26
C ILE A 5 18.81 -0.86 -8.27
N LEU A 6 18.70 -1.22 -7.01
CA LEU A 6 18.66 -0.29 -5.92
C LEU A 6 20.10 0.18 -5.85
N LEU A 7 20.37 1.14 -6.73
CA LEU A 7 21.31 2.14 -6.39
C LEU A 7 20.91 2.54 -4.98
N PRO A 8 21.80 2.58 -4.00
CA PRO A 8 21.49 2.72 -2.60
C PRO A 8 20.40 3.78 -2.46
N VAL A 9 19.24 3.35 -2.02
CA VAL A 9 18.15 4.27 -1.70
C VAL A 9 18.74 5.17 -0.64
N PRO A 10 18.75 6.48 -0.82
CA PRO A 10 19.24 7.38 0.19
C PRO A 10 18.52 6.99 1.47
N HIS A 11 19.27 6.81 2.53
CA HIS A 11 18.78 6.47 3.83
C HIS A 11 17.57 7.36 4.15
N LYS A 12 16.36 6.79 4.05
CA LYS A 12 15.19 7.48 4.60
C LYS A 12 15.46 7.57 6.07
N HIS A 13 15.83 8.77 6.51
CA HIS A 13 16.12 9.03 7.89
C HIS A 13 15.02 8.49 8.77
N PHE A 14 15.41 7.96 9.91
CA PHE A 14 14.56 7.65 11.04
C PHE A 14 13.92 8.93 11.60
N GLY A 15 13.21 9.63 10.76
CA GLY A 15 12.28 10.67 11.10
C GLY A 15 10.90 10.09 11.05
N ASN A 16 10.44 9.50 12.16
CA ASN A 16 9.09 8.98 12.32
C ASN A 16 8.73 7.75 11.44
N PRO A 17 8.57 6.55 11.99
CA PRO A 17 8.07 5.40 11.26
C PRO A 17 6.63 5.55 10.75
N SER A 18 6.06 6.76 10.74
CA SER A 18 4.68 7.06 10.37
C SER A 18 4.43 7.34 8.89
N ARG A 19 5.47 7.38 8.03
CA ARG A 19 5.29 7.65 6.60
C ARG A 19 5.82 6.56 5.67
N LYS A 20 5.47 5.31 5.91
CA LYS A 20 5.34 4.39 4.78
C LYS A 20 3.97 4.64 4.17
N THR A 21 3.96 5.17 2.96
CA THR A 21 2.79 5.38 2.12
C THR A 21 2.06 4.07 1.86
N GLY A 22 1.27 3.64 2.84
CA GLY A 22 0.24 2.61 2.66
C GLY A 22 -1.02 3.23 2.10
N THR A 23 -0.99 3.74 0.88
CA THR A 23 -2.15 4.42 0.27
C THR A 23 -3.06 3.50 -0.53
N ASP A 24 -3.05 2.18 -0.38
CA ASP A 24 -4.04 1.39 -1.15
C ASP A 24 -4.74 0.23 -0.44
N ARG A 25 -4.45 -0.06 0.82
CA ARG A 25 -5.16 -1.15 1.52
C ARG A 25 -6.45 -0.75 2.25
N ARG A 26 -6.91 0.50 2.20
CA ARG A 26 -8.12 0.95 2.92
C ARG A 26 -9.43 0.96 2.11
N ARG A 27 -9.45 0.53 0.84
CA ARG A 27 -10.71 0.45 0.08
C ARG A 27 -11.48 -0.87 0.25
N ALA A 28 -10.92 -1.88 0.88
CA ALA A 28 -11.59 -3.16 1.11
C ALA A 28 -12.19 -3.32 2.52
N SER A 29 -11.74 -2.58 3.55
CA SER A 29 -12.14 -2.85 4.93
C SER A 29 -13.40 -2.13 5.41
N ALA A 30 -13.79 -1.02 4.79
CA ALA A 30 -15.01 -0.31 5.18
C ALA A 30 -16.32 -1.02 4.77
N GLY A 31 -16.25 -1.93 3.79
CA GLY A 31 -17.40 -2.77 3.40
C GLY A 31 -17.59 -4.02 4.25
N TYR A 32 -16.56 -4.46 4.95
CA TYR A 32 -16.60 -5.70 5.73
C TYR A 32 -17.13 -5.53 7.16
N HIS A 33 -17.01 -4.36 7.76
CA HIS A 33 -17.46 -4.15 9.15
C HIS A 33 -18.98 -4.10 9.33
N CYS A 34 -19.74 -3.77 8.30
CA CYS A 34 -21.21 -3.87 8.35
C CYS A 34 -21.73 -5.30 8.11
N ILE A 35 -20.89 -6.19 7.52
CA ILE A 35 -21.27 -7.59 7.25
C ILE A 35 -20.88 -8.50 8.42
N LEU A 36 -19.85 -8.17 9.18
CA LEU A 36 -19.39 -8.98 10.32
C LEU A 36 -20.31 -8.92 11.55
N LEU A 37 -21.10 -7.87 11.73
CA LEU A 37 -22.11 -7.83 12.81
C LEU A 37 -23.33 -8.73 12.57
N LEU A 38 -23.53 -9.17 11.32
CA LEU A 38 -24.58 -10.17 11.00
C LEU A 38 -24.03 -11.60 10.92
N ALA A 39 -22.72 -11.78 10.80
CA ALA A 39 -22.08 -13.09 10.70
C ALA A 39 -21.73 -13.72 12.06
N ALA A 40 -21.63 -12.93 13.12
CA ALA A 40 -21.29 -13.41 14.47
C ALA A 40 -22.40 -14.23 15.14
N PHE A 41 -23.60 -14.32 14.54
CA PHE A 41 -24.72 -15.09 15.12
C PHE A 41 -24.92 -16.50 14.53
N VAL A 42 -24.05 -16.96 13.61
CA VAL A 42 -24.26 -18.23 12.89
C VAL A 42 -23.10 -19.23 13.04
N MET A 43 -22.03 -18.90 13.74
CA MET A 43 -20.83 -19.78 13.84
C MET A 43 -20.59 -20.41 15.21
N SER A 44 -21.61 -20.90 15.85
CA SER A 44 -21.48 -21.66 17.11
C SER A 44 -21.99 -23.09 17.03
N VAL A 45 -21.67 -23.84 15.99
CA VAL A 45 -21.84 -25.33 16.02
C VAL A 45 -20.91 -25.97 14.98
N PHE A 46 -19.62 -26.13 15.27
CA PHE A 46 -18.80 -27.24 14.75
C PHE A 46 -17.64 -27.47 15.72
N PRO A 47 -17.39 -28.70 16.17
CA PRO A 47 -16.25 -28.99 17.02
C PRO A 47 -14.96 -28.96 16.21
N ALA A 48 -13.98 -28.22 16.73
CA ALA A 48 -12.63 -28.19 16.20
C ALA A 48 -11.94 -29.54 16.46
N GLN A 49 -11.49 -30.21 15.41
CA GLN A 49 -10.53 -31.30 15.55
C GLN A 49 -9.18 -30.70 15.90
N ALA A 50 -8.67 -31.05 17.07
CA ALA A 50 -7.34 -30.64 17.51
C ALA A 50 -6.26 -31.25 16.59
N ALA A 51 -5.52 -30.40 15.91
CA ALA A 51 -4.29 -30.80 15.22
C ALA A 51 -3.25 -31.27 16.24
N LYS A 52 -2.60 -32.39 15.97
CA LYS A 52 -1.49 -32.89 16.80
C LYS A 52 -0.35 -31.85 16.75
N PRO A 53 0.28 -31.53 17.91
CA PRO A 53 1.43 -30.63 17.90
C PRO A 53 2.59 -31.29 17.12
N VAL A 54 3.11 -30.57 16.14
CA VAL A 54 4.36 -30.91 15.48
C VAL A 54 5.49 -30.71 16.50
N PRO A 55 6.39 -31.68 16.71
CA PRO A 55 7.52 -31.48 17.62
C PRO A 55 8.38 -30.31 17.12
N PRO A 56 8.90 -29.48 18.03
CA PRO A 56 9.77 -28.38 17.63
C PRO A 56 11.01 -28.95 16.91
N PRO A 57 11.50 -28.30 15.85
CA PRO A 57 12.73 -28.71 15.19
C PRO A 57 13.87 -28.68 16.22
N ALA A 58 14.73 -29.70 16.15
CA ALA A 58 15.92 -29.77 16.99
C ALA A 58 16.74 -28.48 16.80
N PRO A 59 17.37 -27.94 17.85
CA PRO A 59 18.20 -26.75 17.72
C PRO A 59 19.29 -27.05 16.69
N ALA A 60 19.31 -26.25 15.61
CA ALA A 60 20.33 -26.36 14.58
C ALA A 60 21.70 -26.09 15.25
N VAL A 61 22.60 -27.04 15.14
CA VAL A 61 24.01 -26.82 15.51
C VAL A 61 24.51 -25.68 14.60
N PRO A 62 25.03 -24.59 15.16
CA PRO A 62 25.51 -23.50 14.30
C PRO A 62 26.57 -24.02 13.36
N PRO A 63 26.51 -23.73 12.06
CA PRO A 63 27.50 -24.17 11.10
C PRO A 63 28.88 -23.64 11.48
N VAL A 64 29.91 -24.47 11.41
CA VAL A 64 31.27 -24.03 11.64
C VAL A 64 31.73 -23.28 10.40
N LEU A 65 31.78 -21.95 10.49
CA LEU A 65 32.29 -21.11 9.40
C LEU A 65 33.81 -21.33 9.26
N LEU A 66 34.23 -21.96 8.17
CA LEU A 66 35.62 -22.35 7.92
C LEU A 66 36.44 -21.33 7.14
N SER A 67 35.82 -20.27 6.62
CA SER A 67 36.49 -19.22 5.85
C SER A 67 36.44 -17.85 6.56
N THR A 68 37.49 -17.04 6.32
CA THR A 68 37.55 -15.68 6.87
C THR A 68 36.40 -14.83 6.29
N PRO A 69 35.57 -14.21 7.12
CA PRO A 69 34.52 -13.36 6.63
C PRO A 69 35.10 -12.12 5.92
N LYS A 70 34.32 -11.57 4.99
CA LYS A 70 34.64 -10.30 4.32
C LYS A 70 33.62 -9.25 4.75
N TYR A 71 34.03 -7.98 4.78
CA TYR A 71 33.21 -6.87 5.22
C TYR A 71 33.15 -5.80 4.13
N TYR A 72 31.95 -5.21 3.91
CA TYR A 72 31.72 -4.21 2.87
C TYR A 72 30.78 -3.11 3.38
N PHE A 73 30.97 -1.88 2.95
CA PHE A 73 30.04 -0.78 3.27
C PHE A 73 28.68 -0.99 2.63
N ASN A 74 28.63 -1.47 1.39
CA ASN A 74 27.38 -1.66 0.65
C ASN A 74 27.35 -3.04 -0.01
N ILE A 75 26.13 -3.53 -0.27
CA ILE A 75 25.88 -4.75 -1.05
C ILE A 75 24.93 -4.46 -2.20
N ASP A 76 25.06 -5.21 -3.26
CA ASP A 76 24.19 -5.18 -4.43
C ASP A 76 24.00 -6.60 -5.00
N LEU A 77 22.99 -6.77 -5.85
CA LEU A 77 22.80 -7.97 -6.66
C LEU A 77 23.33 -7.69 -8.08
N ASP A 78 24.27 -8.53 -8.53
CA ASP A 78 24.79 -8.42 -9.88
C ASP A 78 23.74 -8.89 -10.94
N SER A 79 24.08 -8.77 -12.22
CA SER A 79 23.23 -9.18 -13.34
C SER A 79 22.87 -10.69 -13.37
N ARG A 80 23.51 -11.50 -12.53
CA ARG A 80 23.22 -12.92 -12.29
C ARG A 80 22.47 -13.17 -10.98
N TYR A 81 22.05 -12.10 -10.31
CA TYR A 81 21.37 -12.16 -9.02
C TYR A 81 22.21 -12.71 -7.87
N GLN A 82 23.52 -12.48 -7.93
CA GLN A 82 24.45 -12.86 -6.87
C GLN A 82 24.82 -11.63 -6.05
N PHE A 83 24.91 -11.80 -4.73
CA PHE A 83 25.32 -10.72 -3.84
C PHE A 83 26.78 -10.33 -4.05
N THR A 84 27.03 -9.07 -4.22
CA THR A 84 28.35 -8.45 -4.35
C THR A 84 28.51 -7.35 -3.31
N GLY A 85 29.74 -7.15 -2.81
CA GLY A 85 30.04 -6.11 -1.83
C GLY A 85 30.88 -4.99 -2.44
N THR A 86 30.61 -3.74 -2.04
CA THR A 86 31.34 -2.54 -2.45
C THR A 86 31.93 -1.84 -1.23
N GLY A 87 33.15 -1.26 -1.36
CA GLY A 87 33.82 -0.61 -0.25
C GLY A 87 34.30 -1.59 0.81
N GLN A 88 35.26 -2.47 0.45
CA GLN A 88 35.77 -3.51 1.35
C GLN A 88 36.46 -2.90 2.57
N LEU A 89 36.18 -3.45 3.76
CA LEU A 89 36.70 -3.07 5.06
C LEU A 89 37.63 -4.16 5.63
N THR A 90 38.55 -3.72 6.49
CA THR A 90 39.24 -4.66 7.40
C THR A 90 38.28 -5.05 8.55
N GLU A 91 38.63 -6.13 9.26
CA GLU A 91 37.83 -6.55 10.43
C GLU A 91 37.80 -5.51 11.54
N GLU A 92 38.93 -4.80 11.77
CA GLU A 92 38.98 -3.72 12.78
C GLU A 92 38.07 -2.55 12.40
N GLN A 93 38.07 -2.14 11.13
CA GLN A 93 37.17 -1.11 10.62
C GLN A 93 35.70 -1.52 10.77
N ALA A 94 35.39 -2.77 10.46
CA ALA A 94 34.04 -3.32 10.52
C ALA A 94 33.47 -3.41 11.94
N GLN A 95 34.31 -3.44 13.00
CA GLN A 95 33.84 -3.38 14.39
C GLN A 95 33.26 -2.02 14.77
N GLN A 96 33.57 -0.97 14.03
CA GLN A 96 33.12 0.38 14.32
C GLN A 96 32.15 0.91 13.26
N ALA A 97 32.23 0.42 12.03
CA ALA A 97 31.47 0.89 10.88
C ALA A 97 30.05 0.28 10.82
N ASN A 98 29.21 0.92 9.99
CA ASN A 98 28.01 0.31 9.44
C ASN A 98 28.42 -0.49 8.21
N CYS A 99 28.21 -1.81 8.22
CA CYS A 99 28.73 -2.66 7.16
C CYS A 99 27.96 -3.98 7.06
N TYR A 100 28.18 -4.69 5.95
CA TYR A 100 27.73 -6.04 5.71
C TYR A 100 28.87 -7.03 5.90
N ARG A 101 28.66 -8.04 6.73
CA ARG A 101 29.55 -9.17 6.92
C ARG A 101 29.11 -10.31 6.00
N PHE A 102 30.00 -10.76 5.11
CA PHE A 102 29.83 -11.94 4.29
C PHE A 102 30.56 -13.11 4.92
N ALA A 103 29.83 -14.15 5.27
CA ALA A 103 30.39 -15.39 5.76
C ALA A 103 30.27 -16.49 4.67
N PHE A 104 31.30 -17.31 4.58
CA PHE A 104 31.39 -18.32 3.54
C PHE A 104 31.57 -19.72 4.19
N ASN A 105 30.94 -20.73 3.59
CA ASN A 105 31.08 -22.10 4.03
C ASN A 105 32.47 -22.71 3.61
N GLY A 106 32.71 -23.98 3.97
CA GLY A 106 33.94 -24.67 3.67
C GLY A 106 34.27 -24.83 2.17
N ASP A 107 33.27 -24.75 1.31
CA ASP A 107 33.41 -24.79 -0.15
C ASP A 107 33.63 -23.39 -0.76
N GLY A 108 33.71 -22.34 0.07
CA GLY A 108 33.86 -20.97 -0.38
C GLY A 108 32.60 -20.32 -0.93
N ARG A 109 31.43 -20.94 -0.76
CA ARG A 109 30.13 -20.34 -1.12
C ARG A 109 29.63 -19.41 -0.02
N LEU A 110 28.99 -18.31 -0.41
CA LEU A 110 28.37 -17.38 0.53
C LEU A 110 27.26 -18.10 1.31
N GLU A 111 27.35 -18.13 2.63
CA GLU A 111 26.40 -18.83 3.50
C GLU A 111 25.55 -17.87 4.30
N GLN A 112 26.05 -16.67 4.58
CA GLN A 112 25.36 -15.67 5.38
C GLN A 112 25.80 -14.26 5.02
N ILE A 113 24.85 -13.35 4.98
CA ILE A 113 25.07 -11.91 4.97
C ILE A 113 24.43 -11.34 6.24
N GLU A 114 25.19 -10.58 7.01
CA GLU A 114 24.70 -9.90 8.23
C GLU A 114 24.98 -8.40 8.14
N TYR A 115 23.93 -7.57 8.25
CA TYR A 115 24.13 -6.14 8.41
C TYR A 115 24.52 -5.82 9.86
N ARG A 116 25.56 -5.04 10.03
CA ARG A 116 26.16 -4.69 11.31
C ARG A 116 26.26 -3.18 11.46
N ARG A 117 26.01 -2.72 12.67
CA ARG A 117 26.19 -1.34 13.08
C ARG A 117 27.09 -1.32 14.31
N ALA A 118 28.23 -0.64 14.22
CA ALA A 118 29.24 -0.64 15.28
C ALA A 118 29.52 -2.07 15.82
N GLY A 119 29.77 -3.03 14.93
CA GLY A 119 30.08 -4.40 15.28
C GLY A 119 28.93 -5.30 15.72
N ARG A 120 27.69 -4.80 15.84
CA ARG A 120 26.51 -5.55 16.30
C ARG A 120 25.51 -5.75 15.16
N ALA A 121 24.86 -6.91 15.12
CA ALA A 121 23.77 -7.15 14.18
C ALA A 121 22.65 -6.10 14.35
N ALA A 122 22.20 -5.52 13.25
CA ALA A 122 21.20 -4.45 13.25
C ALA A 122 20.28 -4.61 12.05
N PRO A 123 19.02 -4.11 12.10
CA PRO A 123 18.15 -4.11 10.94
C PRO A 123 18.68 -3.17 9.86
N ASP A 124 18.78 -3.68 8.64
CA ASP A 124 19.09 -2.91 7.46
C ASP A 124 17.84 -2.21 6.93
N SER A 125 18.00 -0.98 6.46
CA SER A 125 16.88 -0.21 5.87
C SER A 125 16.53 -0.67 4.45
N ALA A 126 17.51 -1.15 3.68
CA ALA A 126 17.32 -1.58 2.30
C ALA A 126 16.53 -2.90 2.20
N TYR A 127 16.90 -3.88 3.02
CA TYR A 127 16.26 -5.20 3.01
C TYR A 127 15.20 -5.37 4.12
N GLY A 128 15.18 -4.52 5.14
CA GLY A 128 14.25 -4.60 6.27
C GLY A 128 14.58 -5.70 7.28
N VAL A 129 15.73 -6.37 7.13
CA VAL A 129 16.18 -7.51 7.92
C VAL A 129 17.62 -7.30 8.38
N SER A 130 18.07 -8.08 9.37
CA SER A 130 19.44 -7.99 9.88
C SER A 130 20.36 -9.02 9.25
N GLN A 131 19.80 -10.10 8.72
CA GLN A 131 20.56 -11.25 8.26
C GLN A 131 19.83 -11.94 7.10
N ILE A 132 20.63 -12.44 6.15
CA ILE A 132 20.21 -13.31 5.04
C ILE A 132 21.04 -14.58 5.14
N ASP A 133 20.40 -15.72 5.39
CA ASP A 133 21.04 -17.04 5.35
C ASP A 133 20.85 -17.66 3.97
N LEU A 134 21.88 -18.27 3.42
CA LEU A 134 21.88 -18.92 2.12
C LEU A 134 22.13 -20.42 2.29
N GLU A 135 21.21 -21.22 1.80
CA GLU A 135 21.27 -22.69 1.80
C GLU A 135 21.36 -23.19 0.35
N TYR A 136 22.18 -24.20 0.12
CA TYR A 136 22.42 -24.74 -1.22
C TYR A 136 22.09 -26.25 -1.26
N GLU A 137 21.17 -26.59 -2.17
CA GLU A 137 20.87 -27.97 -2.54
C GLU A 137 21.16 -28.17 -4.03
N GLN A 138 21.01 -29.39 -4.55
CA GLN A 138 21.25 -29.64 -5.96
C GLN A 138 20.29 -28.86 -6.86
N GLY A 139 20.78 -27.85 -7.56
CA GLY A 139 20.00 -27.00 -8.45
C GLY A 139 19.09 -25.98 -7.75
N ILE A 140 19.24 -25.79 -6.44
CA ILE A 140 18.43 -24.88 -5.63
C ILE A 140 19.33 -24.06 -4.70
N GLU A 141 19.06 -22.77 -4.59
CA GLU A 141 19.55 -21.88 -3.53
C GLU A 141 18.33 -21.34 -2.78
N ARG A 142 18.34 -21.41 -1.44
CA ARG A 142 17.33 -20.77 -0.60
C ARG A 142 17.95 -19.63 0.18
N ARG A 143 17.24 -18.51 0.25
CA ARG A 143 17.60 -17.31 1.02
C ARG A 143 16.53 -17.09 2.08
N TRP A 144 16.95 -17.06 3.36
CA TRP A 144 16.06 -16.84 4.49
C TRP A 144 16.35 -15.50 5.14
N PHE A 145 15.32 -14.71 5.37
CA PHE A 145 15.41 -13.37 5.95
C PHE A 145 15.18 -13.43 7.45
N ARG A 146 16.09 -12.81 8.23
CA ARG A 146 16.05 -12.88 9.69
C ARG A 146 16.23 -11.52 10.36
N ASP A 147 15.70 -11.40 11.59
CA ASP A 147 15.96 -10.28 12.48
C ASP A 147 17.33 -10.43 13.19
N SER A 148 17.69 -9.47 14.05
CA SER A 148 18.95 -9.47 14.83
C SER A 148 19.02 -10.59 15.88
N HIS A 149 17.93 -11.32 16.12
CA HIS A 149 17.86 -12.48 17.02
C HIS A 149 17.78 -13.81 16.24
N SER A 150 18.06 -13.78 14.95
CA SER A 150 17.97 -14.92 14.04
C SER A 150 16.58 -15.53 13.87
N ASN A 151 15.52 -14.84 14.25
CA ASN A 151 14.16 -15.28 13.97
C ASN A 151 13.78 -14.92 12.52
N LEU A 152 13.00 -15.78 11.87
CA LEU A 152 12.46 -15.46 10.54
C LEU A 152 11.64 -14.17 10.57
N ARG A 153 11.93 -13.31 9.62
CA ARG A 153 11.29 -12.00 9.48
C ARG A 153 11.03 -11.70 8.01
N LYS A 154 9.92 -11.03 7.73
CA LYS A 154 9.65 -10.51 6.39
C LYS A 154 10.64 -9.40 6.04
N ASN A 155 11.16 -9.49 4.81
CA ASN A 155 11.92 -8.40 4.20
C ASN A 155 11.00 -7.23 3.78
N ASN A 156 11.56 -6.20 3.17
CA ASN A 156 10.79 -5.04 2.68
C ASN A 156 9.79 -5.38 1.55
N GLU A 157 9.90 -6.56 0.94
CA GLU A 157 8.97 -7.07 -0.08
C GLU A 157 7.85 -7.92 0.51
N GLY A 158 7.87 -8.12 1.82
CA GLY A 158 6.83 -8.83 2.55
C GLY A 158 6.97 -10.35 2.58
N VAL A 159 8.13 -10.91 2.22
CA VAL A 159 8.40 -12.36 2.17
C VAL A 159 9.41 -12.79 3.24
N TYR A 160 9.32 -14.04 3.70
CA TYR A 160 10.23 -14.60 4.70
C TYR A 160 11.48 -15.23 4.08
N GLY A 161 11.44 -15.57 2.79
CA GLY A 161 12.56 -16.12 2.05
C GLY A 161 12.29 -16.21 0.57
N GLU A 162 13.30 -16.66 -0.16
CA GLU A 162 13.27 -16.91 -1.60
C GLU A 162 13.87 -18.29 -1.91
N GLU A 163 13.29 -19.02 -2.83
CA GLU A 163 13.87 -20.22 -3.43
C GLU A 163 14.25 -19.94 -4.89
N LEU A 164 15.52 -20.06 -5.20
CA LEU A 164 16.08 -19.86 -6.52
C LEU A 164 16.29 -21.22 -7.20
N THR A 165 15.62 -21.46 -8.31
CA THR A 165 15.91 -22.62 -9.17
C THR A 165 17.10 -22.27 -10.07
N LEU A 166 18.15 -23.08 -10.04
CA LEU A 166 19.40 -22.82 -10.74
C LEU A 166 19.55 -23.69 -12.00
N ASP A 167 20.15 -23.12 -13.05
CA ASP A 167 20.62 -23.90 -14.20
C ASP A 167 21.88 -24.71 -13.87
N ALA A 168 22.41 -25.47 -14.84
CA ALA A 168 23.61 -26.27 -14.66
C ALA A 168 24.89 -25.44 -14.40
N ALA A 169 24.87 -24.14 -14.72
CA ALA A 169 25.96 -23.19 -14.46
C ALA A 169 25.77 -22.44 -13.12
N GLY A 170 24.68 -22.68 -12.41
CA GLY A 170 24.39 -22.06 -11.12
C GLY A 170 23.69 -20.70 -11.23
N ASN A 171 23.14 -20.33 -12.39
CA ASN A 171 22.43 -19.07 -12.54
C ASN A 171 20.91 -19.26 -12.28
N PRO A 172 20.24 -18.34 -11.59
CA PRO A 172 18.81 -18.47 -11.25
C PRO A 172 17.89 -18.32 -12.48
N THR A 173 17.15 -19.37 -12.80
CA THR A 173 16.11 -19.39 -13.86
C THR A 173 14.71 -19.11 -13.32
N ALA A 174 14.51 -19.25 -12.00
CA ALA A 174 13.30 -18.84 -11.33
C ALA A 174 13.58 -18.41 -9.89
N ILE A 175 12.77 -17.49 -9.35
CA ILE A 175 12.75 -17.11 -7.93
C ILE A 175 11.34 -17.29 -7.43
N THR A 176 11.16 -18.07 -6.38
CA THR A 176 9.87 -18.33 -5.74
C THR A 176 9.87 -17.72 -4.35
N ASN A 177 8.88 -16.92 -4.03
CA ASN A 177 8.72 -16.27 -2.73
C ASN A 177 8.19 -17.26 -1.68
N LEU A 178 8.83 -17.30 -0.49
CA LEU A 178 8.56 -18.26 0.57
C LEU A 178 7.94 -17.60 1.81
N ASP A 179 6.97 -18.31 2.42
CA ASP A 179 6.45 -18.02 3.75
C ASP A 179 7.38 -18.58 4.85
N ASP A 180 7.00 -18.38 6.13
CA ASP A 180 7.77 -18.83 7.29
C ASP A 180 7.85 -20.36 7.48
N SER A 181 7.07 -21.11 6.70
CA SER A 181 7.09 -22.58 6.67
C SER A 181 7.78 -23.16 5.41
N GLY A 182 8.25 -22.31 4.50
CA GLY A 182 8.80 -22.69 3.20
C GLY A 182 7.73 -22.93 2.13
N GLY A 183 6.49 -22.59 2.39
CA GLY A 183 5.41 -22.59 1.41
C GLY A 183 5.47 -21.37 0.49
N HIS A 184 4.87 -21.48 -0.71
CA HIS A 184 4.85 -20.37 -1.65
C HIS A 184 3.90 -19.26 -1.18
N MET A 185 4.36 -18.02 -1.22
CA MET A 185 3.57 -16.85 -0.84
C MET A 185 3.67 -15.74 -1.89
N ARG A 186 2.79 -14.74 -1.78
CA ARG A 186 2.86 -13.51 -2.58
C ARG A 186 3.73 -12.48 -1.85
N ASP A 187 4.54 -11.77 -2.62
CA ASP A 187 5.15 -10.52 -2.17
C ASP A 187 4.13 -9.36 -2.11
N GLU A 188 4.60 -8.16 -1.78
CA GLU A 188 3.76 -6.95 -1.75
C GLU A 188 3.22 -6.54 -3.12
N ASN A 189 3.85 -6.97 -4.23
CA ASN A 189 3.39 -6.74 -5.61
C ASN A 189 2.42 -7.83 -6.12
N GLY A 190 2.05 -8.79 -5.27
CA GLY A 190 1.13 -9.88 -5.62
C GLY A 190 1.76 -11.05 -6.36
N VAL A 191 3.08 -11.06 -6.55
CA VAL A 191 3.83 -12.07 -7.29
C VAL A 191 4.23 -13.23 -6.38
N VAL A 192 4.12 -14.46 -6.86
CA VAL A 192 4.56 -15.67 -6.16
C VAL A 192 5.92 -16.14 -6.68
N GLN A 193 6.13 -16.01 -7.99
CA GLN A 193 7.35 -16.47 -8.65
C GLN A 193 7.74 -15.55 -9.80
N TYR A 194 9.03 -15.36 -9.97
CA TYR A 194 9.66 -14.68 -11.11
C TYR A 194 10.38 -15.74 -11.97
N VAL A 195 9.87 -15.96 -13.19
CA VAL A 195 10.50 -16.87 -14.17
C VAL A 195 11.40 -16.06 -15.08
N ARG A 196 12.64 -16.49 -15.23
CA ARG A 196 13.71 -15.76 -15.92
C ARG A 196 14.19 -16.46 -17.17
N VAL A 197 14.52 -15.67 -18.16
CA VAL A 197 15.31 -16.08 -19.32
C VAL A 197 16.69 -15.46 -19.17
N LEU A 198 17.72 -16.26 -19.34
CA LEU A 198 19.11 -15.82 -19.22
C LEU A 198 19.73 -15.60 -20.61
N ASP A 199 20.64 -14.64 -20.69
CA ASP A 199 21.51 -14.47 -21.86
C ASP A 199 22.63 -15.53 -21.90
N PRO A 200 23.40 -15.64 -22.99
CA PRO A 200 24.51 -16.63 -23.08
C PRO A 200 25.60 -16.45 -22.02
N SER A 201 25.65 -15.30 -21.36
CA SER A 201 26.61 -15.03 -20.25
C SER A 201 26.02 -15.37 -18.87
N GLY A 202 24.81 -15.90 -18.80
CA GLY A 202 24.10 -16.24 -17.56
C GLY A 202 23.44 -15.05 -16.85
N ARG A 203 23.36 -13.88 -17.51
CA ARG A 203 22.71 -12.68 -16.98
C ARG A 203 21.20 -12.71 -17.30
N VAL A 204 20.40 -12.08 -16.48
CA VAL A 204 18.95 -12.03 -16.66
C VAL A 204 18.57 -11.18 -17.88
N ALA A 205 18.16 -11.83 -18.97
CA ALA A 205 17.66 -11.14 -20.17
C ALA A 205 16.19 -10.74 -20.03
N SER A 206 15.35 -11.56 -19.40
CA SER A 206 13.97 -11.19 -19.05
C SER A 206 13.47 -11.87 -17.78
N SER A 207 12.43 -11.30 -17.19
CA SER A 207 11.75 -11.84 -16.01
C SER A 207 10.23 -11.64 -16.13
N ARG A 208 9.48 -12.75 -16.02
CA ARG A 208 8.02 -12.79 -16.01
C ARG A 208 7.48 -13.05 -14.62
N ARG A 209 6.32 -12.45 -14.32
CA ARG A 209 5.66 -12.53 -13.04
C ARG A 209 4.58 -13.59 -13.05
N ILE A 210 4.64 -14.50 -12.08
CA ILE A 210 3.71 -15.61 -11.95
C ILE A 210 2.93 -15.45 -10.65
N GLY A 211 1.62 -15.53 -10.75
CA GLY A 211 0.70 -15.49 -9.60
C GLY A 211 0.46 -16.85 -8.97
N LEU A 212 -0.40 -16.87 -7.95
CA LEU A 212 -0.68 -18.05 -7.11
C LEU A 212 -1.16 -19.30 -7.89
N PHE A 213 -1.74 -19.11 -9.08
CA PHE A 213 -2.28 -20.22 -9.89
C PHE A 213 -1.34 -20.62 -11.04
N GLY A 214 -0.08 -20.22 -11.00
CA GLY A 214 0.90 -20.53 -12.05
C GLY A 214 0.66 -19.79 -13.39
N THR A 215 -0.20 -18.79 -13.39
CA THR A 215 -0.47 -17.96 -14.56
C THR A 215 0.34 -16.68 -14.51
N THR A 216 0.80 -16.19 -15.66
CA THR A 216 1.43 -14.87 -15.77
C THR A 216 0.43 -13.81 -15.31
N ILE A 217 0.90 -12.87 -14.50
CA ILE A 217 0.11 -11.77 -13.96
C ILE A 217 0.80 -10.43 -14.22
N THR A 218 0.02 -9.36 -14.17
CA THR A 218 0.53 -8.01 -14.00
C THR A 218 0.81 -7.80 -12.51
N ASP A 219 1.99 -7.30 -12.17
CA ASP A 219 2.27 -6.87 -10.80
C ASP A 219 1.60 -5.51 -10.46
N ASP A 220 1.75 -5.06 -9.23
CA ASP A 220 1.21 -3.77 -8.81
C ASP A 220 1.87 -2.57 -9.53
N SER A 221 3.03 -2.76 -10.18
CA SER A 221 3.68 -1.75 -11.05
C SER A 221 3.06 -1.67 -12.45
N GLY A 222 2.26 -2.66 -12.85
CA GLY A 222 1.42 -2.60 -14.05
C GLY A 222 1.98 -3.28 -15.30
N PHE A 223 3.01 -4.15 -15.21
CA PHE A 223 3.58 -4.85 -16.37
C PHE A 223 3.73 -6.37 -16.13
N PHE A 224 3.82 -7.14 -17.24
CA PHE A 224 3.92 -8.61 -17.22
C PHE A 224 5.34 -9.12 -17.22
N GLU A 225 6.22 -8.50 -18.01
CA GLU A 225 7.59 -8.91 -18.22
C GLU A 225 8.49 -7.69 -18.18
N ARG A 226 9.69 -7.85 -17.61
CA ARG A 226 10.77 -6.87 -17.70
C ARG A 226 11.92 -7.49 -18.45
N ARG A 227 12.59 -6.72 -19.33
CA ARG A 227 13.75 -7.14 -20.11
C ARG A 227 14.94 -6.21 -19.87
N TRP A 228 16.12 -6.76 -19.91
CA TRP A 228 17.38 -6.05 -19.67
C TRP A 228 18.32 -6.20 -20.83
N THR A 229 19.05 -5.13 -21.13
CA THR A 229 20.20 -5.10 -22.02
C THR A 229 21.41 -4.62 -21.22
N TYR A 230 22.55 -5.23 -21.45
CA TYR A 230 23.75 -4.98 -20.66
C TYR A 230 24.91 -4.47 -21.51
N ASP A 231 25.78 -3.65 -20.92
CA ASP A 231 27.08 -3.32 -21.49
C ASP A 231 28.07 -4.52 -21.38
N ALA A 232 29.28 -4.31 -21.92
CA ALA A 232 30.35 -5.33 -21.87
C ALA A 232 30.81 -5.66 -20.45
N THR A 233 30.57 -4.79 -19.47
CA THR A 233 30.94 -4.99 -18.06
C THR A 233 29.85 -5.66 -17.24
N GLY A 234 28.66 -5.89 -17.82
CA GLY A 234 27.51 -6.51 -17.17
C GLY A 234 26.55 -5.54 -16.45
N ARG A 235 26.70 -4.22 -16.69
CA ARG A 235 25.75 -3.22 -16.17
C ARG A 235 24.55 -3.09 -17.08
N ALA A 236 23.36 -2.99 -16.50
CA ALA A 236 22.13 -2.82 -17.25
C ALA A 236 22.07 -1.40 -17.86
N ILE A 237 22.19 -1.32 -19.18
CA ILE A 237 22.09 -0.05 -19.92
C ILE A 237 20.69 0.27 -20.43
N GLU A 238 19.83 -0.77 -20.49
CA GLU A 238 18.43 -0.59 -20.86
C GLU A 238 17.56 -1.59 -20.09
N ILE A 239 16.43 -1.12 -19.56
CA ILE A 239 15.44 -1.91 -18.84
C ILE A 239 14.07 -1.55 -19.41
N GLY A 240 13.36 -2.53 -20.01
CA GLY A 240 12.04 -2.32 -20.62
C GLY A 240 10.95 -3.10 -19.91
N ASN A 241 9.77 -2.50 -19.79
CA ASN A 241 8.55 -3.12 -19.29
C ASN A 241 7.67 -3.53 -20.47
N TYR A 242 7.11 -4.74 -20.44
CA TYR A 242 6.39 -5.33 -21.56
C TYR A 242 5.05 -5.91 -21.12
N ASP A 243 4.08 -5.91 -22.04
CA ASP A 243 2.81 -6.60 -21.90
C ASP A 243 2.92 -8.11 -22.24
N ASP A 244 1.80 -8.82 -22.22
CA ASP A 244 1.70 -10.25 -22.53
C ASP A 244 1.88 -10.58 -24.03
N HIS A 245 1.84 -9.56 -24.92
CA HIS A 245 2.11 -9.69 -26.35
C HIS A 245 3.57 -9.41 -26.69
N GLY A 246 4.33 -8.86 -25.75
CA GLY A 246 5.73 -8.51 -25.92
C GLY A 246 5.96 -7.09 -26.44
N ASP A 247 4.94 -6.24 -26.41
CA ASP A 247 5.02 -4.82 -26.74
C ASP A 247 5.40 -4.00 -25.50
N LEU A 248 6.13 -2.89 -25.70
CA LEU A 248 6.48 -1.98 -24.62
C LEU A 248 5.22 -1.44 -23.94
N LEU A 249 5.22 -1.45 -22.61
CA LEU A 249 4.08 -1.07 -21.79
C LEU A 249 4.48 -0.07 -20.72
N ASP A 250 3.79 1.07 -20.67
CA ASP A 250 3.95 2.02 -19.58
C ASP A 250 3.52 1.38 -18.26
N ASN A 251 4.40 1.42 -17.27
CA ASN A 251 4.06 1.06 -15.91
C ASN A 251 3.09 2.10 -15.29
N ASN A 252 2.67 1.91 -14.06
CA ASN A 252 1.75 2.84 -13.38
C ASN A 252 2.30 4.26 -13.27
N ASN A 253 3.64 4.41 -13.30
CA ASN A 253 4.33 5.71 -13.29
C ASN A 253 4.50 6.33 -14.69
N GLY A 254 4.03 5.66 -15.74
CA GLY A 254 4.11 6.14 -17.12
C GLY A 254 5.46 5.92 -17.79
N VAL A 255 6.25 4.97 -17.29
CA VAL A 255 7.57 4.63 -17.80
C VAL A 255 7.52 3.21 -18.38
N ALA A 256 7.87 3.06 -19.66
CA ALA A 256 8.03 1.78 -20.30
C ALA A 256 9.49 1.36 -20.41
N LEU A 257 10.40 2.33 -20.55
CA LEU A 257 11.81 2.06 -20.81
C LEU A 257 12.69 2.99 -19.98
N ILE A 258 13.73 2.43 -19.37
CA ILE A 258 14.79 3.14 -18.64
C ILE A 258 16.09 2.92 -19.38
N ARG A 259 16.81 3.99 -19.68
CA ARG A 259 18.16 3.92 -20.23
C ARG A 259 19.16 4.49 -19.25
N SER A 260 20.27 3.75 -19.04
CA SER A 260 21.31 4.11 -18.09
C SER A 260 22.66 4.26 -18.78
N ILE A 261 23.37 5.33 -18.40
CA ILE A 261 24.76 5.60 -18.81
C ILE A 261 25.61 5.57 -17.55
N TYR A 262 26.72 4.87 -17.61
CA TYR A 262 27.68 4.75 -16.51
C TYR A 262 29.03 5.36 -16.90
N THR A 263 29.55 6.25 -16.08
CA THR A 263 30.90 6.81 -16.22
C THR A 263 31.69 6.53 -14.94
N ILE A 264 32.79 5.83 -15.08
CA ILE A 264 33.66 5.44 -13.94
C ILE A 264 34.81 6.43 -13.88
N TYR A 265 34.97 7.06 -12.73
CA TYR A 265 36.14 7.87 -12.38
C TYR A 265 36.98 7.12 -11.33
N PRO A 266 38.23 7.53 -11.09
CA PRO A 266 39.06 6.87 -10.08
C PRO A 266 38.48 6.88 -8.67
N ASP A 267 37.65 7.87 -8.34
CA ASP A 267 37.09 8.11 -7.01
C ASP A 267 35.55 8.03 -6.94
N SER A 268 34.88 7.88 -8.09
CA SER A 268 33.43 7.90 -8.14
C SER A 268 32.84 7.14 -9.33
N LEU A 269 31.57 6.76 -9.20
CA LEU A 269 30.72 6.24 -10.26
C LEU A 269 29.60 7.24 -10.52
N HIS A 270 29.52 7.74 -11.73
CA HIS A 270 28.42 8.60 -12.19
C HIS A 270 27.43 7.79 -12.99
N THR A 271 26.15 7.94 -12.71
CA THR A 271 25.07 7.30 -13.45
C THR A 271 24.07 8.32 -13.95
N ILE A 272 23.57 8.13 -15.16
CA ILE A 272 22.49 8.90 -15.75
C ILE A 272 21.39 7.92 -16.12
N GLU A 273 20.23 8.03 -15.51
CA GLU A 273 19.03 7.26 -15.85
C GLU A 273 18.03 8.18 -16.54
N SER A 274 17.50 7.75 -17.68
CA SER A 274 16.49 8.49 -18.46
C SER A 274 15.27 7.62 -18.72
N TYR A 275 14.08 8.20 -18.64
CA TYR A 275 12.79 7.50 -18.70
C TYR A 275 12.07 7.77 -20.02
N PHE A 276 11.49 6.72 -20.61
CA PHE A 276 10.79 6.78 -21.88
C PHE A 276 9.44 6.05 -21.77
N ASP A 277 8.46 6.53 -22.53
CA ASP A 277 7.15 5.89 -22.63
C ASP A 277 7.16 4.69 -23.61
N SER A 278 6.02 4.03 -23.76
CA SER A 278 5.83 2.86 -24.64
C SER A 278 6.04 3.17 -26.12
N THR A 279 6.08 4.44 -26.52
CA THR A 279 6.44 4.88 -27.87
C THR A 279 7.92 5.24 -28.01
N SER A 280 8.72 5.00 -26.96
CA SER A 280 10.14 5.35 -26.84
C SER A 280 10.42 6.87 -26.89
N LEU A 281 9.41 7.70 -26.58
CA LEU A 281 9.59 9.14 -26.41
C LEU A 281 9.97 9.45 -24.95
N ALA A 282 10.79 10.48 -24.80
CA ALA A 282 11.18 10.97 -23.47
C ALA A 282 9.95 11.33 -22.64
N THR A 283 9.81 10.76 -21.44
CA THR A 283 8.69 10.99 -20.55
C THR A 283 9.15 11.32 -19.14
N ALA A 284 8.35 12.04 -18.39
CA ALA A 284 8.57 12.23 -16.97
C ALA A 284 7.83 11.16 -16.15
N GLU A 285 8.47 10.61 -15.16
CA GLU A 285 7.84 9.71 -14.21
C GLU A 285 6.71 10.43 -13.46
N LYS A 286 5.47 9.90 -13.52
CA LYS A 286 4.27 10.57 -12.99
C LYS A 286 4.32 10.90 -11.50
N ASN A 287 5.01 10.06 -10.73
CA ASN A 287 5.10 10.22 -9.28
C ASN A 287 6.06 11.33 -8.88
N THR A 288 7.10 11.56 -9.66
CA THR A 288 8.21 12.47 -9.31
C THR A 288 8.33 13.67 -10.24
N GLY A 289 7.70 13.62 -11.42
CA GLY A 289 7.83 14.66 -12.44
C GLY A 289 9.19 14.69 -13.16
N VAL A 290 10.05 13.72 -12.90
CA VAL A 290 11.44 13.67 -13.38
C VAL A 290 11.55 12.80 -14.63
N HIS A 291 12.24 13.29 -15.65
CA HIS A 291 12.61 12.51 -16.84
C HIS A 291 13.98 11.85 -16.69
N GLN A 292 14.93 12.55 -16.08
CA GLN A 292 16.30 12.06 -15.95
C GLN A 292 16.82 12.29 -14.53
N ARG A 293 17.53 11.29 -14.01
CA ARG A 293 18.25 11.35 -12.74
C ARG A 293 19.75 11.20 -13.02
N GLN A 294 20.53 12.10 -12.45
CA GLN A 294 21.99 11.98 -12.42
C GLN A 294 22.41 11.68 -10.99
N ARG A 295 23.24 10.67 -10.80
CA ARG A 295 23.71 10.25 -9.48
C ARG A 295 25.20 10.03 -9.48
N VAL A 296 25.83 10.40 -8.37
CA VAL A 296 27.25 10.19 -8.11
C VAL A 296 27.41 9.33 -6.87
N PHE A 297 28.15 8.25 -6.99
CA PHE A 297 28.50 7.36 -5.90
C PHE A 297 29.99 7.44 -5.62
N ASP A 298 30.40 7.46 -4.34
CA ASP A 298 31.78 7.37 -3.93
C ASP A 298 32.35 5.95 -4.11
N GLN A 299 33.65 5.76 -3.86
CA GLN A 299 34.31 4.44 -3.94
C GLN A 299 33.74 3.39 -2.97
N ARG A 300 33.06 3.82 -1.90
CA ARG A 300 32.41 2.96 -0.92
C ARG A 300 31.00 2.54 -1.36
N GLY A 301 30.50 3.13 -2.46
CA GLY A 301 29.15 2.90 -2.99
C GLY A 301 28.07 3.77 -2.36
N PHE A 302 28.42 4.81 -1.60
CA PHE A 302 27.45 5.77 -1.06
C PHE A 302 27.05 6.79 -2.12
N LEU A 303 25.75 7.06 -2.19
CA LEU A 303 25.21 8.14 -3.02
C LEU A 303 25.60 9.49 -2.38
N ILE A 304 26.43 10.27 -3.07
CA ILE A 304 26.92 11.57 -2.56
C ILE A 304 26.31 12.77 -3.28
N ASP A 305 25.70 12.55 -4.45
CA ASP A 305 25.04 13.60 -5.22
C ASP A 305 23.92 13.01 -6.07
N GLU A 306 22.76 13.68 -6.12
CA GLU A 306 21.64 13.31 -7.01
C GLU A 306 20.96 14.58 -7.55
N ALA A 307 20.81 14.67 -8.88
CA ALA A 307 20.18 15.79 -9.56
C ALA A 307 19.10 15.35 -10.54
N PHE A 308 18.06 16.18 -10.73
CA PHE A 308 16.85 15.87 -11.47
C PHE A 308 16.68 16.79 -12.69
N PHE A 309 16.30 16.18 -13.84
CA PHE A 309 16.15 16.89 -15.11
C PHE A 309 14.84 16.55 -15.80
N ASP A 310 14.33 17.48 -16.57
CA ASP A 310 13.15 17.30 -17.42
C ASP A 310 13.50 16.63 -18.75
N SER A 311 12.50 16.40 -19.62
CA SER A 311 12.67 15.75 -20.93
C SER A 311 13.45 16.58 -21.95
N THR A 312 13.73 17.84 -21.67
CA THR A 312 14.58 18.72 -22.51
C THR A 312 16.03 18.72 -22.05
N GLY A 313 16.32 18.10 -20.90
CA GLY A 313 17.61 18.13 -20.23
C GLY A 313 17.83 19.39 -19.36
N ALA A 314 16.77 20.17 -19.15
CA ALA A 314 16.84 21.32 -18.25
C ALA A 314 16.66 20.86 -16.78
N PRO A 315 17.31 21.52 -15.81
CA PRO A 315 17.09 21.27 -14.40
C PRO A 315 15.60 21.34 -14.04
N THR A 316 15.10 20.36 -13.28
CA THR A 316 13.72 20.33 -12.80
C THR A 316 13.66 20.00 -11.32
N THR A 317 12.52 20.24 -10.70
CA THR A 317 12.31 19.91 -9.31
C THR A 317 11.70 18.52 -9.17
N TYR A 318 12.03 17.87 -8.08
CA TYR A 318 11.50 16.56 -7.72
C TYR A 318 10.18 16.72 -6.96
N VAL A 319 9.18 15.90 -7.33
CA VAL A 319 7.90 15.81 -6.62
C VAL A 319 7.92 14.58 -5.71
N GLU A 320 7.80 14.78 -4.40
CA GLU A 320 7.71 13.67 -3.46
C GLU A 320 6.25 13.19 -3.33
N PRO A 321 5.97 11.90 -3.59
CA PRO A 321 4.62 11.36 -3.47
C PRO A 321 4.01 11.59 -2.07
N GLY A 322 2.92 12.35 -2.01
CA GLY A 322 2.21 12.68 -0.77
C GLY A 322 2.67 13.95 -0.06
N VAL A 323 3.76 14.58 -0.51
CA VAL A 323 4.26 15.88 -0.03
C VAL A 323 4.00 16.97 -1.06
N GLY A 324 4.28 16.70 -2.34
CA GLY A 324 4.13 17.63 -3.44
C GLY A 324 5.47 18.07 -4.03
N ASP A 325 5.50 19.24 -4.68
CA ASP A 325 6.72 19.82 -5.24
C ASP A 325 7.67 20.24 -4.11
N THR A 326 8.82 19.57 -4.03
CA THR A 326 9.86 19.83 -3.02
C THR A 326 10.70 21.06 -3.33
N ARG A 327 10.61 21.63 -4.55
CA ARG A 327 11.51 22.65 -5.09
C ARG A 327 12.98 22.23 -5.18
N VAL A 328 13.30 20.98 -4.84
CA VAL A 328 14.65 20.44 -4.88
C VAL A 328 14.96 19.94 -6.28
N HIS A 329 16.05 20.46 -6.84
CA HIS A 329 16.67 20.00 -8.08
C HIS A 329 17.84 19.05 -7.80
N GLU A 330 18.65 19.37 -6.79
CA GLU A 330 19.86 18.62 -6.43
C GLU A 330 19.92 18.41 -4.93
N ARG A 331 20.40 17.24 -4.53
CA ARG A 331 20.72 16.94 -3.13
C ARG A 331 22.12 16.35 -2.99
N LYS A 332 22.85 16.82 -1.97
CA LYS A 332 24.20 16.35 -1.66
C LYS A 332 24.23 15.68 -0.31
N MET A 333 24.96 14.59 -0.22
CA MET A 333 25.07 13.78 0.97
C MET A 333 26.53 13.58 1.34
N THR A 334 26.85 13.77 2.61
CA THR A 334 28.20 13.56 3.15
C THR A 334 28.16 12.45 4.19
N TYR A 335 29.14 11.55 4.09
CA TYR A 335 29.27 10.40 4.98
C TYR A 335 30.61 10.45 5.72
N ASP A 336 30.60 10.05 7.00
CA ASP A 336 31.82 9.86 7.76
C ASP A 336 32.57 8.57 7.38
N ASP A 337 33.70 8.33 8.00
CA ASP A 337 34.52 7.13 7.75
C ASP A 337 33.87 5.83 8.27
N LEU A 338 32.83 5.93 9.09
CA LEU A 338 32.07 4.79 9.60
C LEU A 338 30.84 4.44 8.74
N GLY A 339 30.59 5.20 7.68
CA GLY A 339 29.43 5.03 6.79
C GLY A 339 28.16 5.66 7.34
N ASN A 340 28.24 6.57 8.31
CA ASN A 340 27.10 7.34 8.75
C ASN A 340 26.90 8.57 7.83
N LEU A 341 25.66 8.82 7.44
CA LEU A 341 25.30 10.05 6.75
C LEU A 341 25.34 11.21 7.75
N VAL A 342 26.31 12.12 7.62
CA VAL A 342 26.50 13.22 8.57
C VAL A 342 25.86 14.51 8.12
N GLN A 343 25.55 14.66 6.81
CA GLN A 343 24.95 15.88 6.28
C GLN A 343 24.14 15.58 5.01
N GLU A 344 23.00 16.26 4.87
CA GLU A 344 22.23 16.41 3.63
C GLU A 344 22.03 17.89 3.33
N GLU A 345 22.19 18.26 2.07
CA GLU A 345 21.97 19.62 1.57
C GLU A 345 21.09 19.57 0.32
N TYR A 346 20.19 20.54 0.19
CA TYR A 346 19.21 20.61 -0.87
C TYR A 346 19.33 21.92 -1.66
N PHE A 347 19.25 21.83 -2.99
CA PHE A 347 19.43 22.96 -3.89
C PHE A 347 18.31 23.05 -4.92
N ASP A 348 17.93 24.30 -5.25
CA ASP A 348 16.98 24.58 -6.33
C ASP A 348 17.64 24.51 -7.73
N ILE A 349 16.85 24.77 -8.78
CA ILE A 349 17.31 24.77 -10.17
C ILE A 349 18.36 25.86 -10.48
N ASN A 350 18.58 26.80 -9.58
CA ASN A 350 19.58 27.88 -9.73
C ASN A 350 20.81 27.63 -8.85
N GLY A 351 20.84 26.53 -8.10
CA GLY A 351 21.91 26.18 -7.16
C GLY A 351 21.84 26.93 -5.83
N HIS A 352 20.71 27.58 -5.51
CA HIS A 352 20.48 28.14 -4.18
C HIS A 352 20.00 27.04 -3.22
N ALA A 353 20.46 27.13 -1.97
CA ALA A 353 19.98 26.25 -0.92
C ALA A 353 18.46 26.39 -0.71
N VAL A 354 17.73 25.29 -0.70
CA VAL A 354 16.27 25.25 -0.57
C VAL A 354 15.84 24.11 0.31
N ASP A 355 14.57 24.11 0.65
CA ASP A 355 13.97 23.17 1.54
C ASP A 355 13.25 22.03 0.80
N GLU A 356 13.53 20.79 1.22
CA GLU A 356 12.81 19.59 0.77
C GLU A 356 11.44 19.43 1.45
N ARG A 357 11.23 19.93 2.67
CA ARG A 357 10.10 19.59 3.53
C ARG A 357 9.27 20.76 4.05
N GLY A 358 9.47 21.96 3.50
CA GLY A 358 8.79 23.18 3.93
C GLY A 358 9.67 24.40 3.70
N PRO A 359 9.19 25.61 3.80
CA PRO A 359 9.82 26.77 3.17
C PRO A 359 11.18 27.21 3.74
N GLU A 360 11.84 26.45 4.62
CA GLU A 360 12.98 27.02 5.35
C GLU A 360 14.13 26.06 5.73
N ILE A 361 14.11 24.75 5.38
CA ILE A 361 15.19 23.81 5.77
C ILE A 361 16.03 23.43 4.56
N ALA A 362 17.21 24.00 4.43
CA ALA A 362 18.11 23.75 3.32
C ALA A 362 19.19 22.69 3.62
N ARG A 363 19.37 22.36 4.91
CA ARG A 363 20.39 21.41 5.34
C ARG A 363 19.98 20.71 6.62
N ILE A 364 20.36 19.42 6.72
CA ILE A 364 20.22 18.60 7.92
C ILE A 364 21.59 18.05 8.28
N ASP A 365 22.03 18.28 9.52
CA ASP A 365 23.25 17.71 10.10
C ASP A 365 22.88 16.64 11.11
N TYR A 366 23.59 15.50 11.08
CA TYR A 366 23.38 14.36 11.97
C TYR A 366 24.59 14.12 12.84
N LYS A 367 24.34 13.85 14.14
CA LYS A 367 25.34 13.30 15.05
C LYS A 367 24.94 11.90 15.47
N TYR A 368 25.94 11.10 15.76
CA TYR A 368 25.78 9.70 16.10
C TYR A 368 26.32 9.40 17.48
N ASN A 369 25.74 8.42 18.15
CA ASN A 369 26.27 7.87 19.38
C ASN A 369 27.34 6.78 19.09
N ALA A 370 27.88 6.14 20.14
CA ALA A 370 28.91 5.11 20.00
C ALA A 370 28.43 3.84 19.28
N GLU A 371 27.12 3.62 19.14
CA GLU A 371 26.52 2.53 18.39
C GLU A 371 26.12 2.93 16.95
N ASN A 372 26.63 4.05 16.45
CA ASN A 372 26.28 4.61 15.12
C ASN A 372 24.76 4.83 14.93
N ARG A 373 24.06 5.23 15.99
CA ARG A 373 22.66 5.63 15.91
C ARG A 373 22.58 7.15 15.99
N VAL A 374 21.66 7.75 15.23
CA VAL A 374 21.46 9.20 15.23
C VAL A 374 21.09 9.66 16.64
N SER A 375 21.95 10.45 17.27
CA SER A 375 21.72 11.02 18.59
C SER A 375 21.20 12.47 18.54
N GLU A 376 21.47 13.17 17.43
CA GLU A 376 21.03 14.54 17.20
C GLU A 376 20.80 14.79 15.72
N GLU A 377 19.70 15.46 15.39
CA GLU A 377 19.38 16.01 14.06
C GLU A 377 19.27 17.52 14.21
N LEU A 378 20.01 18.29 13.42
CA LEU A 378 19.97 19.73 13.40
C LEU A 378 19.48 20.22 12.01
N PHE A 379 18.39 20.96 12.01
CA PHE A 379 17.82 21.58 10.83
C PHE A 379 18.36 23.00 10.66
N SER A 380 18.84 23.35 9.47
CA SER A 380 19.40 24.66 9.15
C SER A 380 18.74 25.25 7.89
N GLY A 381 18.58 26.57 7.90
CA GLY A 381 18.10 27.32 6.72
C GLY A 381 19.19 27.55 5.66
N ASP A 382 18.85 28.30 4.64
CA ASP A 382 19.74 28.72 3.53
C ASP A 382 20.92 29.57 4.00
N ASP A 383 20.78 30.29 5.14
CA ASP A 383 21.84 31.06 5.78
C ASP A 383 22.77 30.20 6.68
N GLY A 384 22.55 28.90 6.75
CA GLY A 384 23.31 27.97 7.57
C GLY A 384 23.01 28.06 9.05
N LYS A 385 22.03 28.85 9.50
CA LYS A 385 21.64 28.94 10.89
C LYS A 385 20.55 27.92 11.24
N PRO A 386 20.50 27.48 12.51
CA PRO A 386 19.44 26.62 12.99
C PRO A 386 18.05 27.20 12.69
N GLN A 387 17.19 26.42 12.07
CA GLN A 387 15.86 26.80 11.60
C GLN A 387 14.81 25.80 12.11
N ILE A 388 13.67 26.28 12.57
CA ILE A 388 12.58 25.40 13.02
C ILE A 388 12.00 24.67 11.82
N ASN A 389 12.09 23.35 11.85
CA ASN A 389 11.39 22.49 10.88
C ASN A 389 9.88 22.53 11.17
N PRO A 390 9.04 23.02 10.25
CA PRO A 390 7.60 23.18 10.49
C PRO A 390 6.85 21.86 10.67
N GLU A 391 7.36 20.73 10.17
CA GLU A 391 6.77 19.42 10.38
C GLU A 391 7.05 18.83 11.78
N VAL A 392 8.20 19.21 12.35
CA VAL A 392 8.64 18.76 13.67
C VAL A 392 8.26 19.79 14.74
N GLY A 393 8.36 21.10 14.45
CA GLY A 393 8.19 22.19 15.40
C GLY A 393 9.47 22.49 16.20
N ALA A 394 10.62 21.99 15.75
CA ALA A 394 11.91 22.16 16.41
C ALA A 394 13.02 22.43 15.39
N ALA A 395 14.09 23.10 15.80
CA ALA A 395 15.30 23.25 15.01
C ALA A 395 16.28 22.10 15.27
N MET A 396 16.14 21.39 16.38
CA MET A 396 16.98 20.27 16.74
C MET A 396 16.17 19.19 17.45
N VAL A 397 16.46 17.93 17.12
CA VAL A 397 15.92 16.76 17.82
C VAL A 397 17.08 15.98 18.43
N ARG A 398 17.06 15.76 19.73
CA ARG A 398 17.97 14.83 20.40
C ARG A 398 17.25 13.57 20.80
N GLN A 399 17.95 12.42 20.67
CA GLN A 399 17.35 11.12 20.99
C GLN A 399 18.34 10.18 21.67
N GLU A 400 17.78 9.37 22.56
CA GLU A 400 18.49 8.36 23.33
C GLU A 400 17.89 6.98 23.03
N TYR A 401 18.71 5.94 23.15
CA TYR A 401 18.34 4.58 22.82
C TYR A 401 18.57 3.65 24.01
N ASP A 402 17.77 2.59 24.08
CA ASP A 402 18.05 1.44 24.96
C ASP A 402 19.10 0.50 24.35
N ASP A 403 19.48 -0.53 25.09
CA ASP A 403 20.44 -1.54 24.67
C ASP A 403 19.95 -2.38 23.46
N HIS A 404 18.65 -2.39 23.18
CA HIS A 404 18.03 -3.06 22.04
C HIS A 404 17.96 -2.16 20.79
N GLY A 405 18.22 -0.86 20.96
CA GLY A 405 18.18 0.11 19.88
C GLY A 405 16.84 0.78 19.63
N HIS A 406 15.91 0.64 20.53
CA HIS A 406 14.70 1.43 20.49
C HIS A 406 14.96 2.82 21.04
N ILE A 407 14.37 3.83 20.40
CA ILE A 407 14.37 5.20 20.93
C ILE A 407 13.57 5.19 22.24
N VAL A 408 14.19 5.62 23.34
CA VAL A 408 13.56 5.70 24.67
C VAL A 408 13.28 7.12 25.10
N HIS A 409 13.96 8.10 24.51
CA HIS A 409 13.77 9.51 24.82
C HIS A 409 14.02 10.37 23.58
N GLN A 410 13.17 11.37 23.36
CA GLN A 410 13.39 12.43 22.37
C GLN A 410 13.12 13.78 23.02
N VAL A 411 13.97 14.76 22.72
CA VAL A 411 13.84 16.17 23.16
C VAL A 411 13.84 17.05 21.93
N PHE A 412 12.90 17.99 21.88
CA PHE A 412 12.73 18.94 20.80
C PHE A 412 13.25 20.32 21.26
N LEU A 413 14.13 20.93 20.47
CA LEU A 413 14.83 22.16 20.83
C LEU A 413 14.70 23.21 19.72
N ASP A 414 14.70 24.49 20.12
CA ASP A 414 14.82 25.62 19.17
C ASP A 414 16.27 25.81 18.71
N GLY A 415 16.52 26.84 17.87
CA GLY A 415 17.84 27.17 17.34
C GLY A 415 18.85 27.66 18.38
N GLN A 416 18.42 27.98 19.59
CA GLN A 416 19.25 28.38 20.71
C GLN A 416 19.48 27.23 21.71
N GLY A 417 18.88 26.08 21.47
CA GLY A 417 18.94 24.90 22.33
C GLY A 417 17.95 24.95 23.50
N HIS A 418 16.96 25.84 23.50
CA HIS A 418 15.87 25.81 24.46
C HIS A 418 14.78 24.84 24.03
N PRO A 419 14.02 24.29 24.99
CA PRO A 419 12.91 23.39 24.67
C PRO A 419 11.90 24.03 23.72
N ALA A 420 11.57 23.30 22.62
CA ALA A 420 10.55 23.62 21.64
C ALA A 420 9.41 22.60 21.70
N GLN A 421 8.26 22.92 21.13
CA GLN A 421 7.12 22.01 21.11
C GLN A 421 6.99 21.30 19.78
N HIS A 422 7.03 19.97 19.79
CA HIS A 422 6.72 19.15 18.61
C HIS A 422 5.28 19.35 18.17
N VAL A 423 5.06 19.58 16.89
CA VAL A 423 3.73 19.93 16.32
C VAL A 423 2.66 18.86 16.55
N GLY A 424 3.01 17.57 16.52
CA GLY A 424 2.07 16.47 16.73
C GLY A 424 1.79 16.15 18.21
N TYR A 425 2.82 16.22 19.05
CA TYR A 425 2.69 15.90 20.48
C TYR A 425 2.29 17.11 21.32
N LEU A 426 2.61 18.33 20.88
CA LEU A 426 2.50 19.59 21.64
C LEU A 426 3.21 19.48 23.00
N ALA A 427 4.39 18.90 22.98
CA ALA A 427 5.25 18.64 24.14
C ALA A 427 6.71 18.93 23.76
N ALA A 428 7.54 19.27 24.76
CA ALA A 428 8.95 19.57 24.56
C ALA A 428 9.82 18.31 24.44
N GLY A 429 9.28 17.17 24.84
CA GLY A 429 9.93 15.86 24.68
C GLY A 429 8.94 14.72 24.83
N ILE A 430 9.43 13.53 24.58
CA ILE A 430 8.70 12.27 24.79
C ILE A 430 9.63 11.22 25.39
N ARG A 431 9.08 10.36 26.27
CA ARG A 431 9.71 9.11 26.66
C ARG A 431 8.93 7.95 26.09
N ILE A 432 9.67 6.98 25.57
CA ILE A 432 9.11 5.83 24.86
C ILE A 432 9.50 4.56 25.62
N GLN A 433 8.54 3.69 25.84
CA GLN A 433 8.74 2.36 26.42
C GLN A 433 8.15 1.32 25.47
N VAL A 434 8.97 0.35 25.10
CA VAL A 434 8.56 -0.79 24.29
C VAL A 434 8.44 -2.01 25.19
N ASP A 435 7.26 -2.64 25.18
CA ASP A 435 6.97 -3.87 25.93
C ASP A 435 6.27 -4.87 25.00
N GLY A 436 7.05 -5.84 24.51
CA GLY A 436 6.62 -6.79 23.49
C GLY A 436 6.18 -6.09 22.20
N ASP A 437 4.90 -6.26 21.84
CA ASP A 437 4.29 -5.63 20.67
C ASP A 437 3.68 -4.24 20.93
N THR A 438 3.84 -3.73 22.15
CA THR A 438 3.18 -2.48 22.59
C THR A 438 4.21 -1.39 22.86
N THR A 439 4.05 -0.26 22.19
CA THR A 439 4.84 0.95 22.42
C THR A 439 4.00 1.95 23.22
N THR A 440 4.54 2.46 24.31
CA THR A 440 3.93 3.51 25.13
C THR A 440 4.78 4.78 25.05
N VAL A 441 4.13 5.90 24.71
CA VAL A 441 4.75 7.22 24.60
C VAL A 441 4.20 8.11 25.71
N VAL A 442 5.08 8.72 26.51
CA VAL A 442 4.75 9.64 27.59
C VAL A 442 5.25 11.03 27.23
N LEU A 443 4.36 12.03 27.23
CA LEU A 443 4.70 13.42 26.92
C LEU A 443 5.48 14.07 28.06
N ARG A 444 6.47 14.92 27.71
CA ARG A 444 7.37 15.60 28.61
C ARG A 444 7.34 17.12 28.43
N ASP A 445 7.40 17.87 29.54
CA ASP A 445 7.59 19.31 29.50
C ASP A 445 9.07 19.69 29.30
N ASP A 446 9.36 20.98 29.40
CA ASP A 446 10.71 21.57 29.29
C ASP A 446 11.70 21.14 30.37
N LYS A 447 11.21 20.51 31.44
CA LYS A 447 12.02 19.99 32.59
C LYS A 447 12.00 18.46 32.66
N ASP A 448 11.56 17.80 31.61
CA ASP A 448 11.39 16.35 31.53
C ASP A 448 10.37 15.78 32.54
N HIS A 449 9.42 16.57 33.04
CA HIS A 449 8.31 16.05 33.83
C HIS A 449 7.16 15.61 32.92
N PRO A 450 6.36 14.58 33.30
CA PRO A 450 5.16 14.21 32.57
C PRO A 450 4.21 15.40 32.40
N THR A 451 3.78 15.66 31.17
CA THR A 451 2.89 16.77 30.85
C THR A 451 1.68 16.30 30.06
N LYS A 452 0.69 17.18 29.91
CA LYS A 452 -0.51 16.91 29.13
C LYS A 452 -0.43 17.59 27.78
N ASN A 453 -0.89 16.90 26.74
CA ASN A 453 -1.24 17.56 25.50
C ASN A 453 -2.29 18.66 25.80
N PRO A 454 -2.03 19.93 25.50
CA PRO A 454 -2.90 21.03 25.91
C PRO A 454 -4.27 21.01 25.18
N VAL A 455 -4.35 20.38 24.02
CA VAL A 455 -5.59 20.28 23.20
C VAL A 455 -6.44 19.08 23.61
N HIS A 456 -5.80 17.93 23.76
CA HIS A 456 -6.50 16.65 23.94
C HIS A 456 -6.48 16.12 25.37
N GLY A 457 -5.66 16.72 26.28
CA GLY A 457 -5.64 16.42 27.69
C GLY A 457 -4.99 15.10 28.09
N TYR A 458 -4.48 14.28 27.15
CA TYR A 458 -3.73 13.05 27.47
C TYR A 458 -2.28 13.38 27.82
N ALA A 459 -1.69 12.56 28.67
CA ALA A 459 -0.27 12.65 29.04
C ALA A 459 0.56 11.50 28.46
N ALA A 460 -0.09 10.42 28.09
CA ALA A 460 0.55 9.28 27.42
C ALA A 460 -0.42 8.58 26.49
N PHE A 461 0.12 7.82 25.56
CA PHE A 461 -0.64 6.91 24.71
C PHE A 461 0.15 5.64 24.39
N SER A 462 -0.56 4.53 24.15
CA SER A 462 0.06 3.28 23.69
C SER A 462 -0.59 2.76 22.42
N TYR A 463 0.23 2.12 21.60
CA TYR A 463 -0.18 1.51 20.34
C TYR A 463 0.59 0.20 20.11
N LYS A 464 0.06 -0.68 19.25
CA LYS A 464 0.73 -1.92 18.88
C LYS A 464 1.66 -1.73 17.70
N THR A 465 2.65 -2.61 17.59
CA THR A 465 3.56 -2.64 16.43
C THR A 465 2.75 -2.77 15.14
N GLY A 466 2.97 -1.86 14.19
CA GLY A 466 2.22 -1.74 12.93
C GLY A 466 1.04 -0.78 12.98
N ASP A 467 0.58 -0.34 14.16
CA ASP A 467 -0.42 0.72 14.29
C ASP A 467 0.24 2.10 14.14
N ARG A 468 -0.57 3.08 13.71
CA ARG A 468 -0.09 4.48 13.66
C ARG A 468 -0.13 5.12 15.03
N PRO A 469 0.95 5.82 15.46
CA PRO A 469 0.90 6.69 16.63
C PRO A 469 -0.20 7.76 16.47
N LEU A 470 -0.76 8.22 17.57
CA LEU A 470 -1.80 9.26 17.63
C LEU A 470 -3.06 8.94 16.80
N SER A 471 -3.38 7.67 16.62
CA SER A 471 -4.59 7.22 15.93
C SER A 471 -5.74 7.00 16.92
N ALA A 472 -6.97 6.96 16.40
CA ALA A 472 -8.17 6.68 17.21
C ALA A 472 -8.19 5.27 17.83
N THR A 473 -7.36 4.36 17.35
CA THR A 473 -7.22 2.99 17.86
C THR A 473 -6.28 2.90 19.06
N ASN A 474 -5.46 3.93 19.30
CA ASN A 474 -4.52 3.96 20.41
C ASN A 474 -5.24 4.07 21.76
N THR A 475 -4.59 3.59 22.81
CA THR A 475 -5.05 3.77 24.18
C THR A 475 -4.37 5.00 24.80
N TYR A 476 -5.14 5.91 25.34
CA TYR A 476 -4.67 7.17 25.91
C TYR A 476 -4.78 7.19 27.44
N TYR A 477 -3.88 7.92 28.12
CA TYR A 477 -3.78 7.96 29.58
C TYR A 477 -3.64 9.39 30.10
N ASP A 478 -4.18 9.66 31.30
CA ASP A 478 -3.96 10.92 32.02
C ASP A 478 -2.61 10.93 32.74
N LEU A 479 -2.28 12.03 33.43
CA LEU A 479 -1.05 12.17 34.23
C LEU A 479 -0.90 11.13 35.37
N HIS A 480 -2.00 10.48 35.75
CA HIS A 480 -2.00 9.47 36.80
C HIS A 480 -1.97 8.05 36.24
N GLY A 481 -1.75 7.90 34.92
CA GLY A 481 -1.76 6.60 34.24
C GLY A 481 -3.15 5.98 34.11
N ARG A 482 -4.22 6.72 34.38
CA ARG A 482 -5.57 6.21 34.22
C ARG A 482 -5.97 6.34 32.77
N ARG A 483 -6.53 5.27 32.21
CA ARG A 483 -7.03 5.25 30.83
C ARG A 483 -8.05 6.36 30.63
N ILE A 484 -7.77 7.23 29.68
CA ILE A 484 -8.74 8.19 29.18
C ILE A 484 -9.54 7.45 28.10
N THR A 485 -10.80 7.23 28.38
CA THR A 485 -11.73 6.95 27.30
C THR A 485 -11.99 8.30 26.66
N PHE A 486 -11.44 8.57 25.49
CA PHE A 486 -12.01 9.59 24.64
C PHE A 486 -13.42 9.11 24.37
N ILE A 487 -14.38 9.56 25.19
CA ILE A 487 -15.78 9.23 25.02
C ILE A 487 -16.09 9.61 23.59
N ARG A 488 -16.77 8.73 22.87
CA ARG A 488 -17.30 8.96 21.51
C ARG A 488 -18.00 10.32 21.35
N GLU A 489 -18.38 10.97 22.44
CA GLU A 489 -18.85 12.34 22.51
C GLU A 489 -17.85 13.37 21.99
N SER A 490 -16.53 13.17 22.14
CA SER A 490 -15.54 14.14 21.68
C SER A 490 -15.24 14.05 20.17
N ILE A 491 -15.61 12.96 19.48
CA ILE A 491 -15.39 12.82 18.04
C ILE A 491 -16.61 13.30 17.23
N ILE A 492 -17.83 13.10 17.72
CA ILE A 492 -19.06 13.44 16.98
C ILE A 492 -19.58 14.84 17.38
N PHE A 493 -19.54 15.21 18.66
CA PHE A 493 -20.16 16.45 19.17
C PHE A 493 -19.36 17.74 18.93
N PRO A 494 -18.02 17.81 19.03
CA PRO A 494 -17.28 19.00 18.64
C PRO A 494 -17.44 19.32 17.15
N HIS A 495 -17.58 18.28 16.30
CA HIS A 495 -17.77 18.44 14.88
C HIS A 495 -19.17 19.02 14.54
N LEU A 496 -20.18 18.72 15.34
CA LEU A 496 -21.48 19.35 15.25
C LEU A 496 -21.46 20.82 15.72
N HIS A 497 -20.61 21.18 16.71
CA HIS A 497 -20.41 22.58 17.10
C HIS A 497 -19.70 23.40 16.00
N ALA A 498 -18.74 22.82 15.27
CA ALA A 498 -18.11 23.48 14.13
C ALA A 498 -19.10 23.80 12.99
N LEU A 499 -20.18 23.01 12.86
CA LEU A 499 -21.28 23.32 11.94
C LEU A 499 -22.05 24.60 12.32
N ARG A 500 -21.98 25.09 13.56
CA ARG A 500 -22.73 26.24 14.03
C ARG A 500 -22.41 27.55 13.29
N GLY A 501 -21.17 27.71 12.81
CA GLY A 501 -20.73 28.95 12.13
C GLY A 501 -20.89 28.96 10.61
N ASN A 502 -20.97 27.83 9.93
CA ASN A 502 -20.92 27.77 8.45
C ASN A 502 -22.25 27.35 7.82
N ARG A 503 -22.95 28.30 7.21
CA ARG A 503 -24.28 28.07 6.56
C ARG A 503 -24.20 27.05 5.41
N THR A 504 -23.16 27.10 4.60
CA THR A 504 -22.99 26.23 3.43
C THR A 504 -22.79 24.77 3.84
N MET A 505 -21.98 24.52 4.87
CA MET A 505 -21.75 23.17 5.39
C MET A 505 -22.96 22.56 6.07
N LYS A 506 -23.79 23.39 6.75
CA LYS A 506 -25.13 22.95 7.28
C LYS A 506 -26.02 22.44 6.18
N TRP A 507 -26.10 23.15 5.07
CA TRP A 507 -26.91 22.72 3.93
C TRP A 507 -26.36 21.45 3.29
N SER A 508 -25.04 21.31 3.17
CA SER A 508 -24.41 20.09 2.63
C SER A 508 -24.73 18.87 3.49
N ALA A 509 -24.61 18.96 4.83
CA ALA A 509 -24.97 17.87 5.74
C ALA A 509 -26.45 17.49 5.66
N ARG A 510 -27.35 18.50 5.58
CA ARG A 510 -28.78 18.29 5.42
C ARG A 510 -29.14 17.61 4.10
N LEU A 511 -28.53 18.05 2.99
CA LEU A 511 -28.67 17.41 1.68
C LEU A 511 -28.17 15.99 1.67
N GLY A 512 -27.02 15.73 2.35
CA GLY A 512 -26.48 14.38 2.50
C GLY A 512 -27.45 13.44 3.24
N ALA A 513 -27.97 13.86 4.39
CA ALA A 513 -28.94 13.09 5.16
C ALA A 513 -30.25 12.87 4.39
N LEU A 514 -30.73 13.90 3.69
CA LEU A 514 -31.93 13.80 2.84
C LEU A 514 -31.72 12.81 1.68
N GLY A 515 -30.59 12.91 0.98
CA GLY A 515 -30.24 12.00 -0.11
C GLY A 515 -30.15 10.55 0.33
N ALA A 516 -29.49 10.29 1.45
CA ALA A 516 -29.41 8.96 2.05
C ALA A 516 -30.79 8.41 2.44
N GLY A 517 -31.65 9.24 3.05
CA GLY A 517 -33.01 8.87 3.44
C GLY A 517 -33.89 8.53 2.23
N LEU A 518 -33.92 9.38 1.22
CA LEU A 518 -34.68 9.13 -0.02
C LEU A 518 -34.19 7.90 -0.77
N GLY A 519 -32.87 7.73 -0.86
CA GLY A 519 -32.26 6.51 -1.47
C GLY A 519 -32.67 5.25 -0.72
N ALA A 520 -32.70 5.27 0.61
CA ALA A 520 -33.12 4.15 1.42
C ALA A 520 -34.61 3.83 1.26
N VAL A 521 -35.49 4.83 1.19
CA VAL A 521 -36.93 4.63 0.89
C VAL A 521 -37.10 3.96 -0.47
N LEU A 522 -36.45 4.45 -1.51
CA LEU A 522 -36.50 3.85 -2.85
C LEU A 522 -36.00 2.41 -2.87
N GLY A 523 -34.89 2.14 -2.19
CA GLY A 523 -34.34 0.79 -2.04
C GLY A 523 -35.31 -0.16 -1.34
N GLY A 524 -35.98 0.30 -0.28
CA GLY A 524 -37.01 -0.43 0.45
C GLY A 524 -38.20 -0.81 -0.44
N PHE A 525 -38.75 0.13 -1.20
CA PHE A 525 -39.84 -0.14 -2.15
C PHE A 525 -39.45 -1.15 -3.23
N LEU A 526 -38.23 -1.04 -3.79
CA LEU A 526 -37.75 -2.00 -4.78
C LEU A 526 -37.55 -3.40 -4.19
N ALA A 527 -37.11 -3.51 -2.94
CA ALA A 527 -37.03 -4.78 -2.23
C ALA A 527 -38.40 -5.40 -1.98
N LEU A 528 -39.41 -4.60 -1.57
CA LEU A 528 -40.78 -5.08 -1.44
C LEU A 528 -41.37 -5.56 -2.77
N ARG A 529 -41.12 -4.84 -3.87
CA ARG A 529 -41.54 -5.26 -5.21
C ARG A 529 -40.91 -6.60 -5.59
N LYS A 530 -39.60 -6.79 -5.37
CA LYS A 530 -38.92 -8.06 -5.57
C LYS A 530 -39.51 -9.17 -4.69
N SER A 531 -39.84 -8.87 -3.44
CA SER A 531 -40.51 -9.79 -2.54
C SER A 531 -41.86 -10.25 -3.08
N SER A 532 -42.68 -9.35 -3.62
CA SER A 532 -43.99 -9.69 -4.23
C SER A 532 -43.83 -10.65 -5.41
N HIS A 533 -42.85 -10.42 -6.29
CA HIS A 533 -42.59 -11.32 -7.42
C HIS A 533 -42.10 -12.69 -6.98
N THR A 534 -41.20 -12.74 -5.98
CA THR A 534 -40.68 -14.02 -5.48
C THR A 534 -41.72 -14.83 -4.70
N LYS A 535 -42.62 -14.19 -3.98
CA LYS A 535 -43.77 -14.86 -3.31
C LYS A 535 -44.70 -15.53 -4.32
N ARG A 536 -44.87 -14.98 -5.51
CA ARG A 536 -45.66 -15.55 -6.59
C ARG A 536 -44.95 -16.70 -7.33
N ARG A 537 -43.79 -17.13 -6.87
CA ARG A 537 -42.97 -18.23 -7.46
C ARG A 537 -42.62 -18.04 -8.94
N LYS A 538 -42.54 -16.79 -9.43
CA LYS A 538 -42.22 -16.52 -10.83
C LYS A 538 -40.74 -16.20 -11.01
N VAL A 539 -40.19 -16.63 -12.14
CA VAL A 539 -38.86 -16.15 -12.57
C VAL A 539 -38.94 -14.64 -12.81
N TYR A 540 -38.00 -13.92 -12.24
CA TYR A 540 -38.01 -12.46 -12.27
C TYR A 540 -36.77 -11.90 -12.98
N VAL A 541 -36.98 -11.20 -14.07
CA VAL A 541 -35.94 -10.48 -14.81
C VAL A 541 -36.21 -8.97 -14.65
N PRO A 542 -35.43 -8.26 -13.82
CA PRO A 542 -35.59 -6.83 -13.63
C PRO A 542 -35.50 -6.07 -14.97
N ASN A 543 -36.39 -5.12 -15.19
CA ASN A 543 -36.32 -4.25 -16.37
C ASN A 543 -35.19 -3.21 -16.20
N ALA A 544 -34.88 -2.45 -17.28
CA ALA A 544 -33.78 -1.47 -17.25
C ALA A 544 -34.00 -0.39 -16.19
N LEU A 545 -35.23 0.10 -16.04
CA LEU A 545 -35.59 1.10 -15.06
C LEU A 545 -35.43 0.57 -13.63
N GLU A 546 -35.86 -0.63 -13.32
CA GLU A 546 -35.72 -1.22 -11.99
C GLU A 546 -34.25 -1.48 -11.63
N ARG A 547 -33.41 -1.82 -12.61
CA ARG A 547 -31.97 -1.93 -12.41
C ARG A 547 -31.37 -0.56 -12.11
N PHE A 548 -31.69 0.44 -12.92
CA PHE A 548 -31.26 1.82 -12.72
C PHE A 548 -31.66 2.35 -11.34
N LEU A 549 -32.96 2.27 -10.99
CA LEU A 549 -33.46 2.75 -9.69
C LEU A 549 -32.83 1.99 -8.51
N GLY A 550 -32.56 0.68 -8.66
CA GLY A 550 -31.88 -0.09 -7.63
C GLY A 550 -30.46 0.40 -7.36
N TRP A 551 -29.74 0.76 -8.41
CA TRP A 551 -28.41 1.34 -8.29
C TRP A 551 -28.46 2.79 -7.84
N PHE A 552 -29.39 3.56 -8.32
CA PHE A 552 -29.58 4.93 -7.88
C PHE A 552 -29.89 5.00 -6.38
N SER A 553 -30.70 4.08 -5.83
CA SER A 553 -30.95 4.01 -4.40
C SER A 553 -29.67 3.75 -3.59
N VAL A 554 -28.84 2.80 -4.02
CA VAL A 554 -27.54 2.52 -3.38
C VAL A 554 -26.62 3.74 -3.47
N PHE A 555 -26.55 4.36 -4.64
CA PHE A 555 -25.77 5.57 -4.83
C PHE A 555 -26.23 6.71 -3.92
N ALA A 556 -27.51 7.01 -3.89
CA ALA A 556 -28.06 8.08 -3.08
C ALA A 556 -27.78 7.87 -1.58
N ILE A 557 -27.78 6.61 -1.11
CA ILE A 557 -27.40 6.27 0.26
C ILE A 557 -25.89 6.50 0.47
N LEU A 558 -25.05 5.99 -0.41
CA LEU A 558 -23.60 6.09 -0.26
C LEU A 558 -23.12 7.53 -0.43
N GLU A 559 -23.60 8.24 -1.43
CA GLU A 559 -23.26 9.65 -1.67
C GLU A 559 -23.79 10.52 -0.53
N GLY A 560 -25.05 10.36 -0.15
CA GLY A 560 -25.64 11.11 0.95
C GLY A 560 -24.93 10.86 2.28
N SER A 561 -24.54 9.62 2.56
CA SER A 561 -23.75 9.27 3.75
C SER A 561 -22.33 9.83 3.67
N LEU A 562 -21.69 9.73 2.51
CA LEU A 562 -20.35 10.27 2.29
C LEU A 562 -20.36 11.80 2.45
N ARG A 563 -21.30 12.49 1.82
CA ARG A 563 -21.48 13.93 1.94
C ARG A 563 -21.70 14.35 3.39
N PHE A 564 -22.52 13.62 4.14
CA PHE A 564 -22.77 13.88 5.56
C PHE A 564 -21.47 13.73 6.39
N PHE A 565 -20.77 12.59 6.27
CA PHE A 565 -19.55 12.33 7.02
C PHE A 565 -18.39 13.22 6.60
N MET A 566 -18.23 13.48 5.30
CA MET A 566 -17.20 14.39 4.80
C MET A 566 -17.46 15.83 5.24
N THR A 567 -18.70 16.29 5.28
CA THR A 567 -19.03 17.62 5.81
C THR A 567 -18.59 17.73 7.28
N ILE A 568 -18.85 16.70 8.08
CA ILE A 568 -18.41 16.65 9.48
C ILE A 568 -16.89 16.67 9.56
N TYR A 569 -16.20 15.85 8.76
CA TYR A 569 -14.75 15.75 8.75
C TYR A 569 -14.07 17.07 8.32
N TRP A 570 -14.57 17.73 7.27
CA TRP A 570 -14.03 19.01 6.82
C TRP A 570 -14.34 20.17 7.76
N CYS A 571 -15.48 20.16 8.44
CA CYS A 571 -15.72 21.11 9.53
C CYS A 571 -14.70 20.98 10.65
N TRP A 572 -14.20 19.77 10.90
CA TRP A 572 -13.15 19.52 11.87
C TRP A 572 -11.79 20.04 11.39
N ILE A 573 -11.43 19.78 10.12
CA ILE A 573 -10.18 20.30 9.53
C ILE A 573 -10.19 21.83 9.47
N ASP A 574 -11.29 22.42 9.01
CA ASP A 574 -11.45 23.88 8.91
C ASP A 574 -11.36 24.55 10.30
N TYR A 575 -11.85 23.87 11.34
CA TYR A 575 -11.71 24.30 12.73
C TYR A 575 -10.26 24.24 13.23
N GLN A 576 -9.47 23.23 12.81
CA GLN A 576 -8.08 23.06 13.26
C GLN A 576 -7.05 23.85 12.44
N TYR A 577 -7.24 24.03 11.15
CA TYR A 577 -6.20 24.51 10.22
C TYR A 577 -6.56 25.77 9.42
N GLY A 578 -7.77 26.30 9.57
CA GLY A 578 -8.21 27.55 8.94
C GLY A 578 -8.09 27.58 7.41
N ASN A 579 -9.24 27.50 6.70
CA ASN A 579 -9.36 27.76 5.24
C ASN A 579 -8.90 26.66 4.25
N MET A 580 -9.55 25.49 4.26
CA MET A 580 -9.35 24.50 3.18
C MET A 580 -10.66 24.13 2.43
N GLY A 581 -11.52 25.08 2.11
CA GLY A 581 -12.81 24.83 1.43
C GLY A 581 -12.76 24.22 0.02
N TRP A 582 -11.61 24.13 -0.62
CA TRP A 582 -11.46 23.67 -2.02
C TRP A 582 -11.44 22.15 -2.18
N GLY A 583 -10.93 21.40 -1.22
CA GLY A 583 -10.80 19.93 -1.32
C GLY A 583 -12.14 19.19 -1.32
N PHE A 584 -13.19 19.77 -0.73
CA PHE A 584 -14.52 19.17 -0.63
C PHE A 584 -15.18 18.97 -2.01
N ASN A 585 -15.18 20.01 -2.83
CA ASN A 585 -15.82 19.97 -4.15
C ASN A 585 -15.12 19.00 -5.11
N LEU A 586 -13.80 18.88 -5.04
CA LEU A 586 -13.03 17.99 -5.90
C LEU A 586 -13.33 16.52 -5.57
N LEU A 587 -13.36 16.14 -4.30
CA LEU A 587 -13.64 14.76 -3.86
C LEU A 587 -15.08 14.35 -4.23
N GLU A 588 -16.05 15.23 -4.09
CA GLU A 588 -17.43 14.99 -4.47
C GLU A 588 -17.56 14.81 -5.99
N VAL A 589 -16.92 15.67 -6.77
CA VAL A 589 -16.88 15.56 -8.23
C VAL A 589 -16.23 14.26 -8.67
N LEU A 590 -15.09 13.87 -8.08
CA LEU A 590 -14.43 12.60 -8.36
C LEU A 590 -15.30 11.40 -7.99
N PHE A 591 -16.03 11.48 -6.87
CA PHE A 591 -16.96 10.43 -6.45
C PHE A 591 -18.16 10.31 -7.43
N ILE A 592 -18.71 11.43 -7.91
CA ILE A 592 -19.76 11.46 -8.93
C ILE A 592 -19.25 10.83 -10.24
N PHE A 593 -18.04 11.20 -10.71
CA PHE A 593 -17.43 10.61 -11.90
C PHE A 593 -17.18 9.10 -11.72
N PHE A 594 -16.63 8.70 -10.59
CA PHE A 594 -16.46 7.28 -10.27
C PHE A 594 -17.79 6.53 -10.26
N PHE A 595 -18.84 7.14 -9.72
CA PHE A 595 -20.16 6.54 -9.70
C PHE A 595 -20.77 6.46 -11.10
N LEU A 596 -20.68 7.51 -11.90
CA LEU A 596 -21.14 7.49 -13.30
C LEU A 596 -20.40 6.43 -14.10
N TYR A 597 -19.08 6.31 -13.91
CA TYR A 597 -18.28 5.23 -14.50
C TYR A 597 -18.74 3.84 -14.02
N ARG A 598 -18.99 3.68 -12.74
CA ARG A 598 -19.52 2.41 -12.18
C ARG A 598 -20.94 2.15 -12.65
N LEU A 599 -21.79 3.17 -12.73
CA LEU A 599 -23.14 3.06 -13.29
C LEU A 599 -23.08 2.60 -14.75
N TYR A 600 -22.22 3.21 -15.56
CA TYR A 600 -21.96 2.80 -16.93
C TYR A 600 -21.51 1.33 -16.98
N ARG A 601 -20.58 0.89 -16.17
CA ARG A 601 -20.17 -0.52 -16.09
C ARG A 601 -21.25 -1.47 -15.57
N MET A 602 -22.15 -1.02 -14.74
CA MET A 602 -23.16 -1.85 -14.04
C MET A 602 -24.51 -1.93 -14.75
N THR A 603 -24.83 -0.97 -15.62
CA THR A 603 -25.95 -1.13 -16.58
C THR A 603 -25.76 -2.36 -17.45
N VAL A 604 -24.56 -2.86 -17.52
CA VAL A 604 -24.09 -4.03 -18.27
C VAL A 604 -24.36 -5.36 -17.56
N THR A 605 -24.67 -5.36 -16.26
CA THR A 605 -24.89 -6.62 -15.53
C THR A 605 -26.38 -6.87 -15.34
N MET A 606 -26.88 -7.96 -15.94
CA MET A 606 -28.26 -8.41 -15.76
C MET A 606 -28.32 -9.52 -14.71
N ARG A 607 -29.32 -9.47 -13.84
CA ARG A 607 -29.60 -10.52 -12.85
C ARG A 607 -30.98 -11.12 -13.12
N VAL A 608 -31.06 -12.43 -13.07
CA VAL A 608 -32.30 -13.19 -13.16
C VAL A 608 -32.50 -13.94 -11.85
N LEU A 609 -33.66 -13.81 -11.26
CA LEU A 609 -33.96 -14.43 -9.97
C LEU A 609 -34.87 -15.66 -10.18
N ASN A 610 -34.81 -16.63 -9.27
CA ASN A 610 -35.62 -17.86 -9.28
C ASN A 610 -35.45 -18.74 -10.52
N ILE A 611 -34.22 -18.92 -11.00
CA ILE A 611 -33.91 -19.86 -12.09
C ILE A 611 -33.02 -20.99 -11.57
N GLU A 612 -33.32 -22.22 -11.95
CA GLU A 612 -32.43 -23.36 -11.66
C GLU A 612 -31.27 -23.44 -12.65
N ARG A 613 -30.21 -24.18 -12.25
CA ARG A 613 -29.00 -24.31 -13.06
C ARG A 613 -29.28 -24.97 -14.41
N GLU A 614 -30.04 -26.04 -14.40
CA GLU A 614 -30.37 -26.82 -15.62
C GLU A 614 -31.19 -26.00 -16.59
N ASP A 615 -32.25 -25.33 -16.09
CA ASP A 615 -33.08 -24.44 -16.90
C ASP A 615 -32.28 -23.26 -17.45
N MET A 616 -31.39 -22.70 -16.64
CA MET A 616 -30.47 -21.64 -17.07
C MET A 616 -29.55 -22.13 -18.19
N HIS A 617 -28.92 -23.30 -18.02
CA HIS A 617 -28.03 -23.89 -19.04
C HIS A 617 -28.77 -24.11 -20.34
N LYS A 618 -29.98 -24.64 -20.29
CA LYS A 618 -30.81 -24.84 -21.46
C LYS A 618 -31.13 -23.52 -22.16
N LEU A 619 -31.68 -22.54 -21.43
CA LEU A 619 -32.08 -21.26 -22.00
C LEU A 619 -30.91 -20.44 -22.54
N VAL A 620 -29.78 -20.43 -21.86
CA VAL A 620 -28.59 -19.66 -22.30
C VAL A 620 -27.95 -20.33 -23.52
N ARG A 621 -27.86 -21.66 -23.55
CA ARG A 621 -27.37 -22.41 -24.73
C ARG A 621 -28.27 -22.22 -25.94
N ASP A 622 -29.58 -22.33 -25.75
CA ASP A 622 -30.56 -22.16 -26.84
C ASP A 622 -30.52 -20.71 -27.37
N PHE A 623 -30.31 -19.73 -26.50
CA PHE A 623 -30.15 -18.34 -26.90
C PHE A 623 -28.88 -18.15 -27.72
N PHE A 624 -27.72 -18.62 -27.25
CA PHE A 624 -26.46 -18.47 -28.00
C PHE A 624 -26.51 -19.19 -29.36
N ALA A 625 -27.11 -20.36 -29.39
CA ALA A 625 -27.34 -21.08 -30.66
C ALA A 625 -28.19 -20.28 -31.66
N LYS A 626 -29.29 -19.66 -31.19
CA LYS A 626 -30.16 -18.81 -32.03
C LYS A 626 -29.48 -17.48 -32.44
N ALA A 627 -28.66 -16.94 -31.57
CA ALA A 627 -27.90 -15.71 -31.85
C ALA A 627 -26.64 -15.94 -32.72
N GLY A 628 -26.34 -17.19 -33.09
CA GLY A 628 -25.14 -17.53 -33.88
C GLY A 628 -23.82 -17.27 -33.16
N VAL A 629 -23.84 -17.19 -31.84
CA VAL A 629 -22.68 -16.85 -30.98
C VAL A 629 -22.06 -18.11 -30.41
N LYS A 630 -20.79 -18.35 -30.71
CA LYS A 630 -20.03 -19.44 -30.06
C LYS A 630 -19.74 -19.04 -28.64
N ALA A 631 -20.29 -19.78 -27.68
CA ALA A 631 -20.02 -19.60 -26.24
C ALA A 631 -19.79 -20.96 -25.61
N GLU A 632 -18.72 -21.09 -24.82
CA GLU A 632 -18.34 -22.31 -24.13
C GLU A 632 -18.67 -22.22 -22.65
N TRP A 633 -19.08 -23.35 -22.07
CA TRP A 633 -19.29 -23.45 -20.63
C TRP A 633 -17.99 -23.83 -19.94
N VAL A 634 -17.53 -22.97 -19.05
CA VAL A 634 -16.34 -23.21 -18.21
C VAL A 634 -16.79 -23.63 -16.81
N GLU A 635 -16.68 -24.92 -16.51
CA GLU A 635 -17.17 -25.52 -15.24
C GLU A 635 -16.47 -24.94 -14.03
N ALA A 636 -15.13 -24.75 -14.08
CA ALA A 636 -14.34 -24.20 -13.00
C ALA A 636 -14.81 -22.81 -12.52
N HIS A 637 -15.43 -22.05 -13.42
CA HIS A 637 -15.90 -20.70 -13.13
C HIS A 637 -17.42 -20.56 -13.13
N HIS A 638 -18.16 -21.65 -13.35
CA HIS A 638 -19.61 -21.67 -13.47
C HIS A 638 -20.16 -20.60 -14.41
N ARG A 639 -19.56 -20.46 -15.62
CA ARG A 639 -19.93 -19.43 -16.59
C ARG A 639 -19.80 -19.87 -18.03
N TYR A 640 -20.62 -19.24 -18.89
CA TYR A 640 -20.42 -19.23 -20.33
C TYR A 640 -19.46 -18.08 -20.70
N LEU A 641 -18.49 -18.35 -21.54
CA LEU A 641 -17.56 -17.37 -22.10
C LEU A 641 -17.67 -17.34 -23.60
N SER A 642 -17.71 -16.15 -24.16
CA SER A 642 -17.56 -15.90 -25.58
C SER A 642 -16.44 -14.89 -25.78
N THR A 643 -15.24 -15.37 -26.05
CA THR A 643 -14.04 -14.56 -26.22
C THR A 643 -14.18 -13.52 -27.36
N PRO A 644 -14.75 -13.85 -28.55
CA PRO A 644 -14.86 -12.87 -29.63
C PRO A 644 -15.72 -11.64 -29.29
N LEU A 645 -16.60 -11.74 -28.29
CA LEU A 645 -17.52 -10.65 -27.91
C LEU A 645 -17.29 -10.13 -26.50
N ASP A 646 -16.26 -10.61 -25.80
CA ASP A 646 -16.01 -10.31 -24.38
C ASP A 646 -17.30 -10.40 -23.52
N VAL A 647 -18.05 -11.49 -23.73
CA VAL A 647 -19.31 -11.76 -23.04
C VAL A 647 -19.13 -12.88 -22.05
N SER A 648 -19.55 -12.64 -20.81
CA SER A 648 -19.54 -13.63 -19.74
C SER A 648 -20.93 -13.75 -19.12
N VAL A 649 -21.45 -14.98 -19.06
CA VAL A 649 -22.72 -15.29 -18.39
C VAL A 649 -22.43 -16.22 -17.21
N LYS A 650 -22.49 -15.72 -16.00
CA LYS A 650 -22.16 -16.43 -14.77
C LYS A 650 -23.43 -16.81 -14.00
N TYR A 651 -23.52 -18.08 -13.58
CA TYR A 651 -24.57 -18.56 -12.71
C TYR A 651 -24.08 -18.57 -11.27
N PHE A 652 -24.84 -17.94 -10.38
CA PHE A 652 -24.59 -17.95 -8.95
C PHE A 652 -25.75 -18.62 -8.23
N ARG A 653 -25.42 -19.53 -7.33
CA ARG A 653 -26.36 -20.10 -6.38
C ARG A 653 -25.93 -19.71 -4.97
N SER A 654 -26.76 -18.96 -4.28
CA SER A 654 -26.56 -18.69 -2.86
C SER A 654 -27.59 -19.46 -2.03
N LYS A 655 -27.38 -19.51 -0.70
CA LYS A 655 -28.38 -20.09 0.23
C LYS A 655 -29.76 -19.41 0.12
N PHE A 656 -29.80 -18.19 -0.38
CA PHE A 656 -30.99 -17.33 -0.39
C PHE A 656 -31.63 -17.16 -1.77
N HIS A 657 -30.86 -17.25 -2.86
CA HIS A 657 -31.37 -17.08 -4.22
C HIS A 657 -30.43 -17.66 -5.27
N ALA A 658 -31.02 -18.09 -6.39
CA ALA A 658 -30.29 -18.44 -7.59
C ALA A 658 -30.48 -17.31 -8.61
N TYR A 659 -29.41 -16.85 -9.26
CA TYR A 659 -29.49 -15.80 -10.27
C TYR A 659 -28.44 -15.96 -11.36
N LEU A 660 -28.74 -15.41 -12.50
CA LEU A 660 -27.85 -15.31 -13.65
C LEU A 660 -27.27 -13.90 -13.70
N ALA A 661 -25.97 -13.79 -13.71
CA ALA A 661 -25.28 -12.53 -13.97
C ALA A 661 -24.71 -12.56 -15.39
N PHE A 662 -25.09 -11.59 -16.18
CA PHE A 662 -24.58 -11.35 -17.52
C PHE A 662 -23.70 -10.12 -17.50
N SER A 663 -22.49 -10.21 -18.01
CA SER A 663 -21.60 -9.08 -18.23
C SER A 663 -21.13 -9.08 -19.69
N ALA A 664 -21.07 -7.90 -20.29
CA ALA A 664 -20.62 -7.71 -21.64
C ALA A 664 -19.83 -6.40 -21.74
N ARG A 665 -18.87 -6.35 -22.64
CA ARG A 665 -18.12 -5.15 -23.00
C ARG A 665 -18.37 -4.81 -24.47
N GLY A 666 -18.31 -3.50 -24.78
CA GLY A 666 -18.51 -3.00 -26.13
C GLY A 666 -19.98 -3.01 -26.63
N ALA A 667 -20.25 -2.32 -27.73
CA ALA A 667 -21.60 -2.11 -28.26
C ALA A 667 -22.33 -3.41 -28.60
N LYS A 668 -21.66 -4.35 -29.32
CA LYS A 668 -22.24 -5.66 -29.66
C LYS A 668 -22.59 -6.51 -28.42
N GLY A 669 -21.80 -6.41 -27.37
CA GLY A 669 -22.08 -7.10 -26.11
C GLY A 669 -23.34 -6.56 -25.43
N TYR A 670 -23.60 -5.26 -25.50
CA TYR A 670 -24.80 -4.64 -24.95
C TYR A 670 -26.06 -5.05 -25.71
N ASP A 671 -26.02 -5.09 -27.01
CA ASP A 671 -27.14 -5.54 -27.82
C ASP A 671 -27.50 -6.99 -27.50
N LEU A 672 -26.49 -7.86 -27.42
CA LEU A 672 -26.68 -9.27 -27.06
C LEU A 672 -27.25 -9.42 -25.65
N GLN A 673 -26.85 -8.57 -24.69
CA GLN A 673 -27.44 -8.54 -23.35
C GLN A 673 -28.91 -8.16 -23.38
N ARG A 674 -29.28 -7.16 -24.20
CA ARG A 674 -30.67 -6.72 -24.38
C ARG A 674 -31.53 -7.83 -24.99
N GLU A 675 -31.02 -8.50 -25.98
CA GLU A 675 -31.65 -9.63 -26.65
C GLU A 675 -31.82 -10.83 -25.71
N LEU A 676 -30.79 -11.19 -24.93
CA LEU A 676 -30.89 -12.23 -23.91
C LEU A 676 -31.94 -11.88 -22.86
N ALA A 677 -32.00 -10.64 -22.41
CA ALA A 677 -33.02 -10.20 -21.46
C ALA A 677 -34.44 -10.31 -22.03
N ALA A 678 -34.63 -9.94 -23.29
CA ALA A 678 -35.92 -10.08 -23.99
C ALA A 678 -36.28 -11.57 -24.16
N TYR A 679 -35.36 -12.38 -24.61
CA TYR A 679 -35.53 -13.82 -24.78
C TYR A 679 -35.89 -14.51 -23.47
N LEU A 680 -35.17 -14.25 -22.37
CA LEU A 680 -35.46 -14.82 -21.06
C LEU A 680 -36.87 -14.39 -20.57
N ARG A 681 -37.27 -13.12 -20.76
CA ARG A 681 -38.61 -12.68 -20.38
C ARG A 681 -39.69 -13.40 -21.18
N ALA A 682 -39.51 -13.58 -22.49
CA ALA A 682 -40.44 -14.27 -23.33
C ALA A 682 -40.57 -15.76 -22.97
N GLN A 683 -39.45 -16.43 -22.67
CA GLN A 683 -39.42 -17.86 -22.34
C GLN A 683 -39.86 -18.11 -20.86
N THR A 684 -39.63 -17.18 -19.94
CA THR A 684 -39.91 -17.36 -18.53
C THR A 684 -41.22 -16.71 -18.05
N GLY A 685 -41.95 -16.05 -18.90
CA GLY A 685 -43.19 -15.27 -18.60
C GLY A 685 -44.34 -16.06 -17.93
N GLY A 686 -44.24 -17.36 -17.80
CA GLY A 686 -45.21 -18.23 -17.15
C GLY A 686 -44.60 -19.33 -16.31
N ILE A 687 -43.29 -19.50 -16.32
CA ILE A 687 -42.62 -20.60 -15.59
C ILE A 687 -42.64 -20.32 -14.09
N LEU A 688 -43.21 -21.25 -13.33
CA LEU A 688 -43.15 -21.27 -11.87
C LEU A 688 -41.79 -21.83 -11.46
N GLY A 689 -40.96 -21.02 -10.77
CA GLY A 689 -39.70 -21.50 -10.23
C GLY A 689 -39.90 -22.56 -9.15
N PRO A 690 -38.96 -23.51 -8.99
CA PRO A 690 -39.07 -24.55 -7.98
C PRO A 690 -39.04 -24.02 -6.55
N VAL A 691 -39.69 -24.79 -5.67
CA VAL A 691 -40.03 -24.39 -4.29
C VAL A 691 -38.82 -24.41 -3.36
N ARG A 692 -37.95 -23.42 -3.42
CA ARG A 692 -37.08 -23.08 -2.28
C ARG A 692 -37.49 -21.74 -1.63
N THR A 693 -38.77 -21.50 -1.59
CA THR A 693 -39.41 -20.19 -1.35
C THR A 693 -39.44 -19.72 0.09
N LYS A 694 -39.26 -20.59 1.11
CA LYS A 694 -39.35 -20.15 2.51
C LYS A 694 -38.30 -19.07 2.87
N TRP A 695 -37.06 -19.24 2.45
CA TRP A 695 -35.98 -18.30 2.75
C TRP A 695 -35.98 -17.06 1.86
N ILE A 696 -36.33 -17.17 0.59
CA ILE A 696 -36.42 -16.04 -0.34
C ILE A 696 -37.61 -15.14 0.04
N ALA A 697 -38.71 -15.73 0.46
CA ALA A 697 -39.89 -14.98 0.92
C ALA A 697 -39.59 -14.13 2.17
N THR A 698 -38.63 -14.52 2.99
CA THR A 698 -38.21 -13.80 4.20
C THR A 698 -37.09 -12.80 3.92
N TYR A 699 -36.19 -13.10 2.98
CA TYR A 699 -35.00 -12.29 2.69
C TYR A 699 -35.35 -10.88 2.20
N TYR A 700 -36.19 -10.75 1.16
CA TYR A 700 -36.54 -9.42 0.63
C TYR A 700 -37.36 -8.54 1.57
N PRO A 701 -38.29 -9.06 2.38
CA PRO A 701 -38.90 -8.30 3.46
C PRO A 701 -37.90 -7.82 4.51
N LEU A 702 -36.93 -8.65 4.89
CA LEU A 702 -35.84 -8.28 5.80
C LEU A 702 -34.95 -7.17 5.21
N VAL A 703 -34.59 -7.29 3.94
CA VAL A 703 -33.85 -6.24 3.21
C VAL A 703 -34.65 -4.95 3.15
N ALA A 704 -35.95 -5.02 2.86
CA ALA A 704 -36.82 -3.86 2.86
C ALA A 704 -36.88 -3.20 4.24
N PHE A 705 -37.03 -4.00 5.29
CA PHE A 705 -37.02 -3.53 6.67
C PHE A 705 -35.72 -2.81 7.03
N ALA A 706 -34.55 -3.38 6.65
CA ALA A 706 -33.25 -2.75 6.85
C ALA A 706 -33.14 -1.40 6.11
N TYR A 707 -33.63 -1.31 4.89
CA TYR A 707 -33.69 -0.05 4.14
C TYR A 707 -34.60 0.99 4.81
N PHE A 708 -35.79 0.61 5.31
CA PHE A 708 -36.68 1.54 6.00
C PHE A 708 -36.14 1.96 7.37
N LEU A 709 -35.41 1.08 8.07
CA LEU A 709 -34.72 1.44 9.29
C LEU A 709 -33.61 2.48 9.01
N LEU A 710 -32.83 2.27 7.93
CA LEU A 710 -31.82 3.23 7.50
C LEU A 710 -32.45 4.58 7.08
N ALA A 711 -33.59 4.55 6.39
CA ALA A 711 -34.32 5.76 6.07
C ALA A 711 -34.79 6.51 7.33
N GLY A 712 -35.34 5.77 8.32
CA GLY A 712 -35.75 6.33 9.60
C GLY A 712 -34.61 7.01 10.34
N THR A 713 -33.43 6.36 10.40
CA THR A 713 -32.23 6.96 11.03
C THR A 713 -31.75 8.20 10.28
N ALA A 714 -31.72 8.18 8.94
CA ALA A 714 -31.31 9.34 8.14
C ALA A 714 -32.24 10.51 8.29
N PHE A 715 -33.58 10.30 8.28
CA PHE A 715 -34.56 11.35 8.50
C PHE A 715 -34.56 11.85 9.94
N TYR A 716 -34.35 10.99 10.93
CA TYR A 716 -34.18 11.42 12.33
C TYR A 716 -32.93 12.32 12.46
N THR A 717 -31.81 11.94 11.83
CA THR A 717 -30.60 12.76 11.80
C THR A 717 -30.87 14.12 11.14
N LEU A 718 -31.58 14.13 10.01
CA LEU A 718 -31.97 15.34 9.33
C LEU A 718 -32.86 16.22 10.24
N PHE A 719 -33.84 15.64 10.94
CA PHE A 719 -34.72 16.35 11.89
C PHE A 719 -33.89 16.97 13.03
N GLN A 720 -32.94 16.24 13.61
CA GLN A 720 -32.03 16.78 14.64
C GLN A 720 -31.20 17.95 14.11
N LEU A 721 -30.67 17.82 12.87
CA LEU A 721 -29.91 18.89 12.20
C LEU A 721 -30.77 20.13 11.90
N VAL A 722 -32.06 19.97 11.73
CA VAL A 722 -32.99 21.12 11.54
C VAL A 722 -33.38 21.73 12.88
N LYS A 723 -33.74 20.91 13.86
CA LYS A 723 -34.25 21.36 15.17
C LYS A 723 -33.14 21.88 16.10
N GLY A 724 -31.96 21.28 16.06
CA GLY A 724 -30.88 21.65 16.98
C GLY A 724 -30.11 22.92 16.60
N TYR A 725 -30.50 23.60 15.51
CA TYR A 725 -29.74 24.73 14.94
C TYR A 725 -30.65 25.86 14.41
N THR A 726 -31.92 25.85 14.73
CA THR A 726 -32.79 27.02 14.66
C THR A 726 -32.67 27.80 15.96
#